data_9cfa7260c1436e356bc24e19e93f48bf
#
_entry.id   9cfa7260c1436e356bc24e19e93f48bf
#
_cell.length_a   1.000
_cell.length_b   1.000
_cell.length_c   1.000
_cell.angle_alpha   90.00
_cell.angle_beta   90.00
_cell.angle_gamma   90.00
#
_symmetry.space_group_name_H-M   'P 1'
#
loop_
_entity.id
_entity.type
_entity.pdbx_description
1 polymer ?
#
loop_
_entity_poly.entity_id
_entity_poly.type
_entity_poly.pdbx_seq_one_letter_code
_entity_poly.pdbx_strand_id
1 'polypeptide(L)'
;MKNAIRSIASLICPPLAAVSLLILLPHAAHAGDAASPTGAAGPAAPAAQEVTGGGAGPRAEGLQEVVVTATRREEELSRVPISVTAMTQADLDQKGIKDFLDIARFTPGVSIDNSATNAISIRGISSSAGAGTTGIYIDDTPIQVRSVGFNPDDALPKTFDLQRVEILRGPQGTLFGAGAEGGAVRYILTQPSATTASSYLRSEVSYTQYGAPSYELGIARGQPIVDGTFGVRASVWYRADGGWIDRVDPTTRETVEKNINRSGTLLARLAAVWQPTASLSVTPSILYQNLKKHDDSTYWPAYSDAGAGHFNTATPELIPNYDEYYLPALRLQWDLGKTQIIADASYFHRKQTTAYQGTVYNLSYYTAGSTGAYFGLACVPTPAAVNTCPEPVPLIDGSGMHIPSMFGTSYAAPNVMLNMQENYTGELRWQSIDSSARLSWTTGVFWQLAKQGSLEQLYDPQINAMYNYLWGSDAISLYCPPGPPGGPATCPGPPDFLNSSASPGYSCPTNAAYPAIPACAIYYNNNTTFDRQIAIYGELSYAFTEWFRLTVGERFSHTDFSLTHNADGLENFGPYSGIQEMPNEVRASQKENPNTPKVVASFQVDPKNLFYASYAKGFRVGGGNAPLPPYCGPDLAAAGYPNGAPLTYRSDSTQNYEIGSKNTIGENLRIATSLYYIKWNDIQQNLYVAGACGLQFTDNLGTAVAWGGDLQAELALGQWRIDFATGYTSARFTKNSPADCAPYLTPDTTPAGIPCKASNGNAISGQAAIDYAPGTTPPFTVALGAEYSFRLAEHDAFARADWTYQARNPWLSYLQDPRNAATYNPFTYTLPSTSFTTVRAGMYFGEWQISLFVDNLFGSARVTNYALGQPGGAPTVQENDYTYRPRTFGINANWHVGSGR
;
A
#
# COMPACT_ATOMS: atom_id res chain seq x y z
N MET A 1 -4.89 24.36 28.90
CA MET A 1 -3.70 23.64 28.39
C MET A 1 -3.14 22.61 29.38
N LYS A 2 -2.79 22.94 30.63
CA LYS A 2 -2.30 21.90 31.56
C LYS A 2 -3.26 20.77 31.90
N ASN A 3 -4.57 20.93 31.77
CA ASN A 3 -5.57 19.89 32.06
C ASN A 3 -5.90 19.01 30.85
N ALA A 4 -5.70 19.46 29.63
CA ALA A 4 -5.87 18.65 28.43
C ALA A 4 -4.67 17.70 28.19
N ILE A 5 -3.46 18.13 28.54
CA ILE A 5 -2.24 17.31 28.45
C ILE A 5 -2.22 16.22 29.52
N ARG A 6 -2.83 16.43 30.67
CA ARG A 6 -2.96 15.38 31.70
C ARG A 6 -3.96 14.29 31.37
N SER A 7 -4.99 14.57 30.56
CA SER A 7 -5.93 13.54 30.11
C SER A 7 -5.36 12.64 29.00
N ILE A 8 -4.37 13.10 28.24
CA ILE A 8 -3.71 12.29 27.22
C ILE A 8 -2.60 11.42 27.82
N ALA A 9 -1.95 11.89 28.89
CA ALA A 9 -0.89 11.13 29.56
C ALA A 9 -1.39 9.96 30.42
N SER A 10 -2.67 9.91 30.77
CA SER A 10 -3.26 8.81 31.56
C SER A 10 -3.77 7.63 30.74
N LEU A 11 -3.65 7.66 29.40
CA LEU A 11 -4.05 6.57 28.49
C LEU A 11 -2.88 5.70 28.03
N ILE A 12 -1.65 5.93 28.51
CA ILE A 12 -0.45 5.25 27.99
C ILE A 12 0.08 4.12 28.89
N CYS A 13 -0.52 3.86 30.03
CA CYS A 13 -0.16 2.69 30.84
C CYS A 13 -1.38 2.07 31.51
N PRO A 14 -1.96 1.00 30.97
CA PRO A 14 -2.77 0.13 31.82
C PRO A 14 -1.81 -0.77 32.63
N PRO A 15 -2.01 -0.91 33.95
CA PRO A 15 -1.32 -1.93 34.73
C PRO A 15 -1.74 -3.29 34.23
N LEU A 16 -0.80 -4.23 34.17
CA LEU A 16 -1.05 -5.65 34.00
C LEU A 16 -2.02 -6.14 35.11
N ALA A 17 -3.30 -5.97 34.88
CA ALA A 17 -4.32 -6.67 35.62
C ALA A 17 -4.40 -8.08 35.05
N ALA A 18 -4.06 -9.05 35.90
CA ALA A 18 -4.14 -10.45 35.65
C ALA A 18 -5.54 -10.83 35.11
N VAL A 19 -5.63 -11.12 33.83
CA VAL A 19 -6.80 -11.84 33.28
C VAL A 19 -6.62 -13.28 33.69
N SER A 20 -7.30 -13.66 34.78
CA SER A 20 -7.46 -15.06 35.17
C SER A 20 -8.32 -15.76 34.11
N LEU A 21 -7.67 -16.35 33.13
CA LEU A 21 -8.31 -17.19 32.13
C LEU A 21 -8.65 -18.51 32.82
N LEU A 22 -9.92 -18.75 33.12
CA LEU A 22 -10.42 -20.04 33.59
C LEU A 22 -10.14 -21.09 32.49
N ILE A 23 -9.09 -21.89 32.69
CA ILE A 23 -8.85 -23.10 31.92
C ILE A 23 -9.79 -24.17 32.44
N LEU A 24 -10.91 -24.36 31.75
CA LEU A 24 -11.76 -25.56 31.94
C LEU A 24 -11.06 -26.74 31.28
N LEU A 25 -10.40 -27.55 32.09
CA LEU A 25 -9.96 -28.88 31.69
C LEU A 25 -11.21 -29.81 31.59
N PRO A 26 -11.35 -30.61 30.53
CA PRO A 26 -12.41 -31.57 30.44
C PRO A 26 -12.10 -32.78 31.34
N HIS A 27 -13.04 -33.11 32.22
CA HIS A 27 -13.05 -34.37 32.92
C HIS A 27 -13.41 -35.51 31.96
N ALA A 28 -12.58 -36.55 31.96
CA ALA A 28 -12.84 -37.80 31.27
C ALA A 28 -14.02 -38.53 32.02
N ALA A 29 -15.05 -38.87 31.30
CA ALA A 29 -16.07 -39.79 31.73
C ALA A 29 -16.13 -41.00 30.80
N HIS A 30 -16.18 -42.15 31.44
CA HIS A 30 -16.08 -43.51 30.90
C HIS A 30 -17.21 -43.92 29.96
N ALA A 31 -16.83 -44.82 29.05
CA ALA A 31 -17.62 -45.54 28.10
C ALA A 31 -18.76 -46.38 28.71
N GLY A 32 -19.84 -46.47 28.00
CA GLY A 32 -20.91 -47.47 28.16
C GLY A 32 -21.38 -47.91 26.79
N ASP A 33 -21.17 -49.19 26.49
CA ASP A 33 -21.61 -49.92 25.29
C ASP A 33 -23.12 -49.89 25.08
N ALA A 34 -23.57 -49.68 23.86
CA ALA A 34 -24.80 -50.29 23.35
C ALA A 34 -24.86 -50.28 21.81
N ALA A 35 -25.32 -51.40 21.32
CA ALA A 35 -25.36 -51.92 19.97
C ALA A 35 -26.07 -51.14 18.89
N SER A 36 -25.57 -51.36 17.63
CA SER A 36 -26.17 -50.96 16.34
C SER A 36 -27.57 -51.52 16.09
N PRO A 37 -28.31 -50.88 15.15
CA PRO A 37 -28.68 -51.66 13.99
C PRO A 37 -28.48 -50.92 12.63
N THR A 38 -28.20 -51.73 11.66
CA THR A 38 -28.03 -51.56 10.23
C THR A 38 -29.16 -50.83 9.51
N GLY A 39 -28.79 -50.02 8.49
CA GLY A 39 -29.75 -49.58 7.47
C GLY A 39 -29.24 -48.54 6.48
N ALA A 40 -28.98 -49.04 5.27
CA ALA A 40 -29.05 -48.38 3.95
C ALA A 40 -28.19 -47.20 3.59
N ALA A 41 -27.30 -47.46 2.63
CA ALA A 41 -26.42 -46.53 1.93
C ALA A 41 -27.15 -45.64 0.94
N GLY A 42 -26.91 -44.32 1.04
CA GLY A 42 -27.12 -43.34 -0.02
C GLY A 42 -25.76 -42.86 -0.57
N PRO A 43 -25.64 -42.32 -1.79
CA PRO A 43 -24.35 -42.11 -2.41
C PRO A 43 -23.53 -41.01 -1.74
N ALA A 44 -22.28 -41.34 -1.46
CA ALA A 44 -21.29 -40.52 -0.79
C ALA A 44 -20.86 -39.34 -1.67
N ALA A 45 -20.82 -38.17 -1.06
CA ALA A 45 -19.98 -37.05 -1.48
C ALA A 45 -18.50 -37.45 -1.40
N PRO A 46 -17.59 -36.89 -2.22
CA PRO A 46 -16.19 -37.27 -2.18
C PRO A 46 -15.61 -36.84 -0.81
N ALA A 47 -15.22 -37.84 -0.05
CA ALA A 47 -14.62 -37.70 1.27
C ALA A 47 -13.25 -37.01 1.12
N ALA A 48 -13.05 -35.97 1.92
CA ALA A 48 -11.71 -35.57 2.31
C ALA A 48 -11.03 -36.81 2.94
N GLN A 49 -9.88 -37.20 2.43
CA GLN A 49 -9.11 -38.31 2.97
C GLN A 49 -8.74 -38.01 4.42
N GLU A 50 -9.31 -38.74 5.35
CA GLU A 50 -8.81 -38.86 6.71
C GLU A 50 -7.40 -39.43 6.69
N VAL A 51 -6.42 -38.58 7.00
CA VAL A 51 -5.09 -39.03 7.39
C VAL A 51 -5.17 -39.49 8.83
N THR A 52 -5.26 -40.79 9.01
CA THR A 52 -5.15 -41.46 10.32
C THR A 52 -3.80 -41.14 10.96
N GLY A 53 -3.85 -40.59 12.18
CA GLY A 53 -2.68 -40.22 12.96
C GLY A 53 -1.81 -41.44 13.29
N GLY A 54 -0.64 -41.44 12.70
CA GLY A 54 0.51 -42.21 13.11
C GLY A 54 1.69 -41.28 13.02
N GLY A 55 2.45 -41.11 14.10
CA GLY A 55 3.62 -40.23 14.21
C GLY A 55 4.58 -40.39 13.02
N ALA A 56 4.37 -39.55 12.03
CA ALA A 56 5.25 -39.41 10.90
C ALA A 56 6.16 -38.23 11.16
N GLY A 57 7.43 -38.48 11.23
CA GLY A 57 8.44 -37.44 11.23
C GLY A 57 8.38 -36.63 9.95
N PRO A 58 9.06 -35.46 9.89
CA PRO A 58 9.02 -34.57 8.75
C PRO A 58 9.49 -35.33 7.52
N ARG A 59 8.54 -35.71 6.70
CA ARG A 59 8.80 -36.20 5.37
C ARG A 59 8.76 -35.00 4.42
N ALA A 60 9.77 -34.92 3.58
CA ALA A 60 9.61 -34.33 2.26
C ALA A 60 8.69 -35.28 1.43
N GLU A 61 7.49 -35.54 1.91
CA GLU A 61 6.45 -36.21 1.16
C GLU A 61 5.89 -35.17 0.20
N GLY A 62 5.95 -35.46 -1.07
CA GLY A 62 5.42 -34.77 -2.26
C GLY A 62 4.96 -33.30 -2.08
N LEU A 63 5.10 -32.49 -3.07
CA LEU A 63 4.67 -31.09 -3.05
C LEU A 63 3.17 -31.00 -2.72
N GLN A 64 2.83 -30.36 -1.61
CA GLN A 64 1.44 -30.18 -1.21
C GLN A 64 0.71 -29.27 -2.21
N GLU A 65 -0.45 -29.70 -2.72
CA GLU A 65 -1.25 -28.91 -3.63
C GLU A 65 -2.01 -27.84 -2.84
N VAL A 66 -1.91 -26.60 -3.32
CA VAL A 66 -2.60 -25.44 -2.72
C VAL A 66 -3.88 -25.18 -3.51
N VAL A 67 -5.02 -25.14 -2.81
CA VAL A 67 -6.28 -24.70 -3.41
C VAL A 67 -6.37 -23.18 -3.33
N VAL A 68 -6.74 -22.56 -4.45
CA VAL A 68 -6.88 -21.10 -4.58
C VAL A 68 -8.28 -20.72 -5.06
N THR A 69 -8.65 -19.45 -4.83
CA THR A 69 -9.93 -18.89 -5.28
C THR A 69 -9.73 -17.73 -6.28
N ALA A 70 -8.63 -17.78 -7.01
CA ALA A 70 -8.22 -16.76 -7.99
C ALA A 70 -9.23 -16.57 -9.14
N THR A 71 -10.02 -17.61 -9.46
CA THR A 71 -11.12 -17.60 -10.46
C THR A 71 -12.49 -17.42 -9.83
N ARG A 72 -12.56 -16.98 -8.55
CA ARG A 72 -13.80 -16.94 -7.74
C ARG A 72 -14.40 -18.32 -7.46
N ARG A 73 -13.65 -19.39 -7.71
CA ARG A 73 -13.95 -20.78 -7.39
C ARG A 73 -12.77 -21.44 -6.72
N GLU A 74 -13.01 -22.47 -5.97
CA GLU A 74 -11.96 -23.31 -5.41
C GLU A 74 -11.39 -24.21 -6.51
N GLU A 75 -10.12 -24.02 -6.82
CA GLU A 75 -9.38 -24.77 -7.82
C GLU A 75 -7.96 -25.03 -7.34
N GLU A 76 -7.41 -26.18 -7.72
CA GLU A 76 -5.99 -26.48 -7.49
C GLU A 76 -5.10 -25.47 -8.22
N LEU A 77 -4.10 -24.93 -7.54
CA LEU A 77 -3.18 -23.91 -8.09
C LEU A 77 -2.57 -24.35 -9.42
N SER A 78 -2.27 -25.65 -9.56
CA SER A 78 -1.72 -26.27 -10.78
C SER A 78 -2.67 -26.19 -11.98
N ARG A 79 -3.97 -26.09 -11.76
CA ARG A 79 -5.01 -26.07 -12.81
C ARG A 79 -5.54 -24.70 -13.18
N VAL A 80 -5.18 -23.68 -12.42
CA VAL A 80 -5.64 -22.29 -12.67
C VAL A 80 -4.82 -21.66 -13.79
N PRO A 81 -5.40 -21.29 -14.95
CA PRO A 81 -4.68 -20.80 -16.12
C PRO A 81 -4.40 -19.30 -16.07
N ILE A 82 -3.83 -18.83 -14.96
CA ILE A 82 -3.34 -17.47 -14.76
C ILE A 82 -2.06 -17.50 -13.92
N SER A 83 -1.27 -16.45 -14.00
CA SER A 83 -0.09 -16.28 -13.14
C SER A 83 -0.54 -15.89 -11.73
N VAL A 84 -0.36 -16.77 -10.77
CA VAL A 84 -0.74 -16.57 -9.37
C VAL A 84 0.31 -17.14 -8.42
N THR A 85 0.58 -16.43 -7.34
CA THR A 85 1.34 -16.90 -6.18
C THR A 85 0.40 -17.06 -5.01
N ALA A 86 0.42 -18.19 -4.36
CA ALA A 86 -0.35 -18.44 -3.14
C ALA A 86 0.63 -18.82 -2.01
N MET A 87 0.46 -18.22 -0.85
CA MET A 87 1.24 -18.51 0.36
C MET A 87 0.27 -18.83 1.49
N THR A 88 0.32 -20.06 2.01
CA THR A 88 -0.45 -20.47 3.18
C THR A 88 0.07 -19.81 4.47
N GLN A 89 -0.69 -19.86 5.57
CA GLN A 89 -0.19 -19.38 6.87
C GLN A 89 1.09 -20.13 7.28
N ALA A 90 1.18 -21.41 6.99
CA ALA A 90 2.38 -22.20 7.26
C ALA A 90 3.60 -21.71 6.45
N ASP A 91 3.41 -21.37 5.17
CA ASP A 91 4.49 -20.78 4.34
C ASP A 91 4.92 -19.42 4.87
N LEU A 92 3.95 -18.58 5.31
CA LEU A 92 4.23 -17.26 5.90
C LEU A 92 5.05 -17.41 7.19
N ASP A 93 4.68 -18.34 8.07
CA ASP A 93 5.38 -18.60 9.33
C ASP A 93 6.77 -19.18 9.09
N GLN A 94 6.90 -20.12 8.17
CA GLN A 94 8.16 -20.78 7.82
C GLN A 94 9.18 -19.80 7.23
N LYS A 95 8.73 -18.85 6.39
CA LYS A 95 9.55 -17.81 5.79
C LYS A 95 9.73 -16.57 6.70
N GLY A 96 9.02 -16.51 7.83
CA GLY A 96 9.06 -15.36 8.75
C GLY A 96 8.38 -14.11 8.19
N ILE A 97 7.42 -14.27 7.29
CA ILE A 97 6.69 -13.17 6.65
C ILE A 97 5.67 -12.57 7.61
N LYS A 98 5.74 -11.26 7.84
CA LYS A 98 4.92 -10.54 8.83
C LYS A 98 4.00 -9.50 8.21
N ASP A 99 4.36 -8.97 7.04
CA ASP A 99 3.60 -7.96 6.33
C ASP A 99 3.74 -8.08 4.82
N PHE A 100 3.14 -7.16 4.08
CA PHE A 100 3.17 -7.19 2.62
C PHE A 100 4.54 -6.88 2.03
N LEU A 101 5.38 -6.10 2.71
CA LEU A 101 6.74 -5.83 2.26
C LEU A 101 7.56 -7.12 2.19
N ASP A 102 7.36 -8.00 3.17
CA ASP A 102 7.96 -9.33 3.16
C ASP A 102 7.41 -10.19 2.01
N ILE A 103 6.08 -10.21 1.83
CA ILE A 103 5.43 -10.97 0.74
C ILE A 103 5.97 -10.53 -0.63
N ALA A 104 6.14 -9.23 -0.85
CA ALA A 104 6.63 -8.68 -2.11
C ALA A 104 8.06 -9.18 -2.44
N ARG A 105 8.92 -9.35 -1.43
CA ARG A 105 10.28 -9.89 -1.62
C ARG A 105 10.30 -11.32 -2.16
N PHE A 106 9.29 -12.14 -1.82
CA PHE A 106 9.17 -13.53 -2.26
C PHE A 106 8.31 -13.71 -3.52
N THR A 107 7.75 -12.61 -4.05
CA THR A 107 6.83 -12.68 -5.20
C THR A 107 7.45 -12.00 -6.40
N PRO A 108 7.75 -12.73 -7.48
CA PRO A 108 8.36 -12.14 -8.67
C PRO A 108 7.46 -11.10 -9.31
N GLY A 109 8.07 -9.99 -9.78
CA GLY A 109 7.37 -8.90 -10.45
C GLY A 109 6.44 -8.07 -9.57
N VAL A 110 6.55 -8.19 -8.23
CA VAL A 110 5.80 -7.40 -7.25
C VAL A 110 6.76 -6.52 -6.47
N SER A 111 6.39 -5.26 -6.28
CA SER A 111 7.08 -4.31 -5.43
C SER A 111 6.09 -3.43 -4.68
N ILE A 112 6.55 -2.76 -3.65
CA ILE A 112 5.75 -1.82 -2.87
C ILE A 112 6.54 -0.52 -2.70
N ASP A 113 5.88 0.59 -2.92
CA ASP A 113 6.42 1.91 -2.60
C ASP A 113 6.07 2.27 -1.15
N ASN A 114 7.03 2.07 -0.26
CA ASN A 114 6.90 2.36 1.16
C ASN A 114 7.32 3.80 1.54
N SER A 115 7.63 4.64 0.55
CA SER A 115 8.07 6.03 0.82
C SER A 115 6.92 6.98 1.11
N ALA A 116 5.72 6.71 0.57
CA ALA A 116 4.60 7.64 0.68
C ALA A 116 3.25 6.93 0.85
N THR A 117 2.87 6.04 -0.07
CA THR A 117 1.48 5.56 -0.19
C THR A 117 1.29 4.07 0.09
N ASN A 118 2.35 3.31 0.33
CA ASN A 118 2.34 1.85 0.33
C ASN A 118 1.75 1.26 -0.98
N ALA A 119 1.86 1.99 -2.08
CA ALA A 119 1.30 1.57 -3.36
C ALA A 119 1.97 0.31 -3.88
N ILE A 120 1.15 -0.68 -4.22
CA ILE A 120 1.62 -1.96 -4.74
C ILE A 120 1.74 -1.86 -6.26
N SER A 121 2.91 -2.21 -6.78
CA SER A 121 3.17 -2.36 -8.20
C SER A 121 3.28 -3.83 -8.58
N ILE A 122 2.57 -4.24 -9.62
CA ILE A 122 2.65 -5.60 -10.18
C ILE A 122 3.03 -5.48 -11.66
N ARG A 123 4.15 -6.12 -12.04
CA ARG A 123 4.66 -6.12 -13.42
C ARG A 123 4.92 -4.70 -13.98
N GLY A 124 5.32 -3.77 -13.11
CA GLY A 124 5.60 -2.38 -13.49
C GLY A 124 4.36 -1.50 -13.65
N ILE A 125 3.17 -2.01 -13.37
CA ILE A 125 1.94 -1.22 -13.33
C ILE A 125 1.78 -0.68 -11.92
N SER A 126 2.01 0.63 -11.74
CA SER A 126 2.03 1.32 -10.45
C SER A 126 1.18 2.59 -10.51
N SER A 127 0.69 3.05 -9.37
CA SER A 127 -0.05 4.30 -9.28
C SER A 127 0.88 5.45 -8.87
N SER A 128 0.83 6.54 -9.62
CA SER A 128 1.40 7.83 -9.21
C SER A 128 0.33 8.87 -8.93
N ALA A 129 -0.94 8.55 -9.24
CA ALA A 129 -2.08 9.45 -9.10
C ALA A 129 -3.40 8.67 -9.10
N GLY A 130 -4.45 9.25 -8.57
CA GLY A 130 -5.80 8.70 -8.60
C GLY A 130 -5.99 7.45 -7.74
N ALA A 131 -6.76 6.48 -8.21
CA ALA A 131 -6.96 5.20 -7.52
C ALA A 131 -5.74 4.29 -7.68
N GLY A 132 -5.56 3.31 -6.78
CA GLY A 132 -4.50 2.31 -6.91
C GLY A 132 -4.70 1.41 -8.14
N THR A 133 -3.60 0.89 -8.69
CA THR A 133 -3.59 -0.02 -9.85
C THR A 133 -3.66 -1.50 -9.45
N THR A 134 -3.49 -1.80 -8.16
CA THR A 134 -3.58 -3.15 -7.61
C THR A 134 -4.76 -3.26 -6.67
N GLY A 135 -5.68 -4.19 -6.95
CA GLY A 135 -6.81 -4.47 -6.07
C GLY A 135 -6.37 -5.13 -4.77
N ILE A 136 -6.83 -4.63 -3.62
CA ILE A 136 -6.52 -5.20 -2.30
C ILE A 136 -7.83 -5.69 -1.68
N TYR A 137 -7.86 -6.97 -1.29
CA TYR A 137 -9.07 -7.62 -0.80
C TYR A 137 -8.82 -8.35 0.52
N ILE A 138 -9.79 -8.26 1.43
CA ILE A 138 -9.93 -9.17 2.57
C ILE A 138 -11.12 -10.08 2.24
N ASP A 139 -10.86 -11.38 2.07
CA ASP A 139 -11.79 -12.33 1.45
C ASP A 139 -12.28 -11.77 0.08
N ASP A 140 -13.56 -11.41 -0.04
CA ASP A 140 -14.13 -10.82 -1.26
C ASP A 140 -14.41 -9.30 -1.14
N THR A 141 -14.04 -8.66 -0.02
CA THR A 141 -14.25 -7.23 0.21
C THR A 141 -13.07 -6.41 -0.29
N PRO A 142 -13.26 -5.48 -1.25
CA PRO A 142 -12.23 -4.54 -1.66
C PRO A 142 -12.00 -3.47 -0.57
N ILE A 143 -10.74 -3.26 -0.20
CA ILE A 143 -10.33 -2.27 0.81
C ILE A 143 -9.40 -1.18 0.25
N GLN A 144 -9.11 -1.24 -1.03
CA GLN A 144 -8.25 -0.31 -1.73
C GLN A 144 -8.73 1.14 -1.58
N VAL A 145 -7.79 2.08 -1.43
CA VAL A 145 -8.06 3.51 -1.33
C VAL A 145 -7.82 4.22 -2.66
N ARG A 146 -8.41 5.41 -2.79
CA ARG A 146 -8.08 6.42 -3.78
C ARG A 146 -7.15 7.45 -3.14
N SER A 147 -6.13 7.89 -3.84
CA SER A 147 -5.37 9.06 -3.44
C SER A 147 -6.25 10.31 -3.55
N VAL A 148 -6.56 10.92 -2.42
CA VAL A 148 -7.39 12.12 -2.28
C VAL A 148 -6.62 13.11 -1.43
N GLY A 149 -6.06 14.14 -2.03
CA GLY A 149 -5.14 15.03 -1.31
C GLY A 149 -3.77 14.36 -1.06
N PHE A 150 -3.10 14.74 0.03
CA PHE A 150 -1.81 14.14 0.38
C PHE A 150 -2.00 12.76 1.05
N ASN A 151 -1.72 11.74 0.29
CA ASN A 151 -1.33 10.37 0.69
C ASN A 151 -2.13 9.65 1.78
N PRO A 152 -3.36 9.21 1.54
CA PRO A 152 -3.84 8.06 2.29
C PRO A 152 -3.04 6.81 1.85
N ASP A 153 -2.29 6.23 2.77
CA ASP A 153 -1.61 4.95 2.56
C ASP A 153 -2.63 3.84 2.30
N ASP A 154 -2.32 2.89 1.43
CA ASP A 154 -3.11 1.67 1.32
C ASP A 154 -3.14 0.93 2.67
N ALA A 155 -4.34 0.49 3.06
CA ALA A 155 -4.50 -0.36 4.24
C ALA A 155 -3.98 -1.76 3.92
N LEU A 156 -2.95 -2.20 4.66
CA LEU A 156 -2.35 -3.51 4.48
C LEU A 156 -2.66 -4.40 5.68
N PRO A 157 -3.47 -5.46 5.51
CA PRO A 157 -3.76 -6.43 6.57
C PRO A 157 -2.50 -7.13 7.07
N LYS A 158 -2.44 -7.42 8.38
CA LYS A 158 -1.35 -8.20 8.97
C LYS A 158 -1.56 -9.70 8.75
N THR A 159 -0.46 -10.45 8.68
CA THR A 159 -0.44 -11.88 8.35
C THR A 159 -0.62 -12.76 9.58
N PHE A 160 -1.81 -12.76 10.17
CA PHE A 160 -2.15 -13.63 11.28
C PHE A 160 -3.52 -14.26 11.08
N ASP A 161 -3.63 -15.58 11.29
CA ASP A 161 -4.85 -16.39 11.17
C ASP A 161 -5.45 -16.33 9.75
N LEU A 162 -4.57 -16.32 8.74
CA LEU A 162 -4.95 -16.42 7.34
C LEU A 162 -5.03 -17.89 6.92
N GLN A 163 -5.90 -18.19 5.98
CA GLN A 163 -5.82 -19.44 5.24
C GLN A 163 -4.66 -19.35 4.24
N ARG A 164 -4.57 -18.22 3.53
CA ARG A 164 -3.51 -17.91 2.57
C ARG A 164 -3.57 -16.45 2.09
N VAL A 165 -2.50 -16.01 1.43
CA VAL A 165 -2.49 -14.80 0.60
C VAL A 165 -2.35 -15.23 -0.85
N GLU A 166 -3.22 -14.71 -1.71
CA GLU A 166 -3.19 -14.93 -3.16
C GLU A 166 -2.76 -13.64 -3.86
N ILE A 167 -1.75 -13.71 -4.74
CA ILE A 167 -1.30 -12.58 -5.55
C ILE A 167 -1.50 -12.95 -7.00
N LEU A 168 -2.49 -12.33 -7.62
CA LEU A 168 -2.86 -12.51 -9.03
C LEU A 168 -2.12 -11.45 -9.84
N ARG A 169 -1.29 -11.89 -10.78
CA ARG A 169 -0.49 -10.99 -11.61
C ARG A 169 -1.11 -10.80 -12.98
N GLY A 170 -1.07 -9.55 -13.46
CA GLY A 170 -1.75 -9.10 -14.66
C GLY A 170 -3.22 -8.72 -14.41
N PRO A 171 -3.85 -8.00 -15.34
CA PRO A 171 -5.17 -7.43 -15.18
C PRO A 171 -6.25 -8.45 -14.81
N GLN A 172 -7.05 -8.11 -13.80
CA GLN A 172 -8.13 -8.94 -13.26
C GLN A 172 -9.50 -8.25 -13.32
N GLY A 173 -9.68 -7.30 -14.25
CA GLY A 173 -10.88 -6.44 -14.30
C GLY A 173 -12.21 -7.20 -14.42
N THR A 174 -12.26 -8.36 -15.10
CA THR A 174 -13.50 -9.13 -15.32
C THR A 174 -14.11 -9.64 -14.00
N LEU A 175 -13.32 -10.28 -13.14
CA LEU A 175 -13.82 -10.87 -11.90
C LEU A 175 -13.65 -9.97 -10.67
N PHE A 176 -12.69 -9.04 -10.69
CA PHE A 176 -12.35 -8.20 -9.54
C PHE A 176 -12.70 -6.72 -9.74
N GLY A 177 -12.96 -6.28 -10.96
CA GLY A 177 -13.46 -4.93 -11.26
C GLY A 177 -12.37 -3.86 -11.27
N ALA A 178 -12.75 -2.67 -10.82
CA ALA A 178 -11.90 -1.50 -10.85
C ALA A 178 -10.67 -1.63 -9.93
N GLY A 179 -9.55 -1.02 -10.33
CA GLY A 179 -8.32 -1.00 -9.56
C GLY A 179 -7.48 -2.28 -9.67
N ALA A 180 -7.90 -3.27 -10.45
CA ALA A 180 -7.15 -4.49 -10.70
C ALA A 180 -6.45 -4.47 -12.06
N GLU A 181 -5.73 -3.39 -12.38
CA GLU A 181 -5.00 -3.19 -13.63
C GLU A 181 -3.67 -3.93 -13.70
N GLY A 182 -2.89 -3.86 -12.63
CA GLY A 182 -1.64 -4.62 -12.46
C GLY A 182 -1.89 -6.02 -11.94
N GLY A 183 -2.94 -6.19 -11.16
CA GLY A 183 -3.29 -7.44 -10.51
C GLY A 183 -4.17 -7.26 -9.27
N ALA A 184 -4.21 -8.32 -8.44
CA ALA A 184 -4.93 -8.29 -7.18
C ALA A 184 -4.17 -9.03 -6.08
N VAL A 185 -4.25 -8.51 -4.86
CA VAL A 185 -3.77 -9.12 -3.62
C VAL A 185 -4.97 -9.48 -2.75
N ARG A 186 -5.09 -10.75 -2.38
CA ARG A 186 -6.21 -11.25 -1.60
C ARG A 186 -5.71 -11.89 -0.31
N TYR A 187 -6.17 -11.40 0.81
CA TYR A 187 -5.99 -11.99 2.13
C TYR A 187 -7.19 -12.85 2.45
N ILE A 188 -7.03 -14.17 2.33
CA ILE A 188 -8.10 -15.15 2.58
C ILE A 188 -8.02 -15.56 4.05
N LEU A 189 -9.06 -15.24 4.80
CA LEU A 189 -9.13 -15.50 6.23
C LEU A 189 -9.49 -16.97 6.51
N THR A 190 -8.97 -17.53 7.61
CA THR A 190 -9.37 -18.87 8.05
C THR A 190 -10.84 -18.87 8.47
N GLN A 191 -11.66 -19.73 7.84
CA GLN A 191 -13.09 -19.76 8.08
C GLN A 191 -13.46 -20.60 9.33
N PRO A 192 -14.54 -20.25 10.04
CA PRO A 192 -15.10 -21.12 11.09
C PRO A 192 -15.64 -22.42 10.50
N SER A 193 -15.59 -23.52 11.29
CA SER A 193 -16.14 -24.82 10.89
C SER A 193 -17.21 -25.26 11.89
N ALA A 194 -18.30 -25.86 11.39
CA ALA A 194 -19.34 -26.46 12.21
C ALA A 194 -19.02 -27.91 12.61
N THR A 195 -17.94 -28.50 12.06
CA THR A 195 -17.59 -29.92 12.27
C THR A 195 -16.21 -30.12 12.88
N THR A 196 -15.27 -29.22 12.64
CA THR A 196 -13.86 -29.41 13.01
C THR A 196 -13.38 -28.30 13.94
N ALA A 197 -12.69 -28.68 15.01
CA ALA A 197 -11.99 -27.74 15.88
C ALA A 197 -10.57 -27.50 15.36
N SER A 198 -10.12 -26.24 15.41
CA SER A 198 -8.76 -25.87 15.05
C SER A 198 -8.23 -24.78 15.96
N SER A 199 -6.94 -24.80 16.23
CA SER A 199 -6.26 -23.79 17.05
C SER A 199 -4.95 -23.41 16.43
N TYR A 200 -4.61 -22.14 16.53
CA TYR A 200 -3.35 -21.58 16.08
C TYR A 200 -2.82 -20.62 17.15
N LEU A 201 -1.55 -20.74 17.49
CA LEU A 201 -0.83 -19.79 18.33
C LEU A 201 0.50 -19.44 17.66
N ARG A 202 0.83 -18.17 17.70
CA ARG A 202 2.14 -17.65 17.27
C ARG A 202 2.67 -16.70 18.33
N SER A 203 3.92 -16.89 18.72
CA SER A 203 4.63 -15.98 19.62
C SER A 203 6.06 -15.75 19.14
N GLU A 204 6.57 -14.55 19.37
CA GLU A 204 7.93 -14.18 19.02
C GLU A 204 8.51 -13.21 20.04
N VAL A 205 9.80 -13.37 20.33
CA VAL A 205 10.62 -12.36 20.98
C VAL A 205 11.83 -12.16 20.10
N SER A 206 12.11 -10.92 19.73
CA SER A 206 13.26 -10.59 18.88
C SER A 206 13.95 -9.32 19.31
N TYR A 207 15.21 -9.19 18.91
CA TYR A 207 16.06 -8.03 19.20
C TYR A 207 16.76 -7.57 17.93
N THR A 208 16.57 -6.31 17.60
CA THR A 208 17.23 -5.66 16.46
C THR A 208 18.55 -5.04 16.92
N GLN A 209 19.60 -5.28 16.17
CA GLN A 209 20.93 -4.70 16.46
C GLN A 209 20.81 -3.17 16.56
N TYR A 210 21.33 -2.61 17.65
CA TYR A 210 21.25 -1.19 18.05
C TYR A 210 19.83 -0.64 18.24
N GLY A 211 18.81 -1.50 18.24
CA GLY A 211 17.42 -1.13 18.43
C GLY A 211 16.84 -1.64 19.74
N ALA A 212 15.54 -1.60 19.85
CA ALA A 212 14.76 -2.11 20.98
C ALA A 212 14.20 -3.51 20.68
N PRO A 213 13.89 -4.31 21.74
CA PRO A 213 13.25 -5.61 21.55
C PRO A 213 11.84 -5.49 20.99
N SER A 214 11.42 -6.53 20.27
CA SER A 214 10.08 -6.69 19.73
C SER A 214 9.41 -7.92 20.33
N TYR A 215 8.09 -7.87 20.49
CA TYR A 215 7.29 -8.93 21.09
C TYR A 215 6.04 -9.19 20.25
N GLU A 216 5.68 -10.46 20.10
CA GLU A 216 4.47 -10.88 19.40
C GLU A 216 3.77 -11.99 20.16
N LEU A 217 2.45 -11.92 20.24
CA LEU A 217 1.60 -13.00 20.73
C LEU A 217 0.28 -12.97 19.97
N GLY A 218 -0.10 -14.10 19.41
CA GLY A 218 -1.38 -14.29 18.75
C GLY A 218 -1.98 -15.66 19.04
N ILE A 219 -3.28 -15.69 19.21
CA ILE A 219 -4.05 -16.92 19.39
C ILE A 219 -5.31 -16.88 18.53
N ALA A 220 -5.60 -17.97 17.87
CA ALA A 220 -6.84 -18.21 17.16
C ALA A 220 -7.42 -19.57 17.53
N ARG A 221 -8.74 -19.65 17.72
CA ARG A 221 -9.45 -20.89 17.99
C ARG A 221 -10.75 -20.94 17.25
N GLY A 222 -10.95 -22.01 16.49
CA GLY A 222 -12.21 -22.41 15.89
C GLY A 222 -12.78 -23.63 16.61
N GLN A 223 -14.10 -23.66 16.81
CA GLN A 223 -14.75 -24.77 17.48
C GLN A 223 -16.19 -24.93 17.00
N PRO A 224 -16.62 -26.15 16.69
CA PRO A 224 -18.05 -26.48 16.59
C PRO A 224 -18.73 -26.26 17.97
N ILE A 225 -19.84 -25.55 17.96
CA ILE A 225 -20.69 -25.37 19.16
C ILE A 225 -21.87 -26.34 19.10
N VAL A 226 -22.44 -26.49 17.89
CA VAL A 226 -23.43 -27.51 17.57
C VAL A 226 -22.92 -28.27 16.35
N ASP A 227 -22.56 -29.53 16.52
CA ASP A 227 -21.93 -30.31 15.46
C ASP A 227 -22.77 -30.33 14.17
N GLY A 228 -22.11 -30.12 13.07
CA GLY A 228 -22.71 -30.02 11.73
C GLY A 228 -23.63 -28.82 11.50
N THR A 229 -23.86 -27.94 12.51
CA THR A 229 -24.84 -26.86 12.38
C THR A 229 -24.28 -25.48 12.70
N PHE A 230 -23.50 -25.35 13.79
CA PHE A 230 -23.03 -24.06 14.22
C PHE A 230 -21.60 -24.13 14.76
N GLY A 231 -20.74 -23.31 14.22
CA GLY A 231 -19.36 -23.18 14.67
C GLY A 231 -18.92 -21.71 14.78
N VAL A 232 -17.91 -21.47 15.58
CA VAL A 232 -17.33 -20.13 15.79
C VAL A 232 -15.81 -20.18 15.66
N ARG A 233 -15.22 -19.06 15.23
CA ARG A 233 -13.78 -18.82 15.28
C ARG A 233 -13.52 -17.44 15.82
N ALA A 234 -12.60 -17.35 16.79
CA ALA A 234 -12.11 -16.09 17.33
C ALA A 234 -10.59 -16.06 17.23
N SER A 235 -10.04 -14.91 16.90
CA SER A 235 -8.60 -14.67 16.92
C SER A 235 -8.28 -13.31 17.50
N VAL A 236 -7.14 -13.23 18.20
CA VAL A 236 -6.54 -11.98 18.67
C VAL A 236 -5.02 -12.09 18.51
N TRP A 237 -4.42 -11.02 18.04
CA TRP A 237 -2.98 -10.94 17.84
C TRP A 237 -2.50 -9.53 18.17
N TYR A 238 -1.39 -9.46 18.87
CA TYR A 238 -0.70 -8.22 19.19
C TYR A 238 0.78 -8.35 18.91
N ARG A 239 1.34 -7.32 18.27
CA ARG A 239 2.77 -7.17 18.05
C ARG A 239 3.22 -5.78 18.45
N ALA A 240 4.25 -5.71 19.27
CA ALA A 240 5.01 -4.52 19.55
C ALA A 240 6.37 -4.62 18.82
N ASP A 241 6.58 -3.79 17.82
CA ASP A 241 7.86 -3.68 17.13
C ASP A 241 8.73 -2.65 17.83
N GLY A 242 9.91 -3.06 18.26
CA GLY A 242 10.94 -2.19 18.78
C GLY A 242 11.51 -1.32 17.65
N GLY A 243 11.73 -0.03 17.90
CA GLY A 243 12.39 0.88 16.96
C GLY A 243 13.88 0.61 16.86
N TRP A 244 14.52 1.22 15.86
CA TRP A 244 15.96 1.13 15.61
C TRP A 244 16.54 2.42 14.97
N ILE A 245 15.72 3.46 14.85
CA ILE A 245 16.14 4.79 14.39
C ILE A 245 16.08 5.72 15.58
N ASP A 246 17.15 6.50 15.80
CA ASP A 246 17.21 7.49 16.85
C ASP A 246 16.94 8.88 16.26
N ARG A 247 16.30 9.75 17.04
CA ARG A 247 16.17 11.16 16.71
C ARG A 247 17.27 11.95 17.42
N VAL A 248 17.97 12.76 16.63
CA VAL A 248 19.07 13.60 17.11
C VAL A 248 18.72 15.08 16.95
N ASP A 249 19.28 15.91 17.77
CA ASP A 249 19.21 17.35 17.59
C ASP A 249 19.98 17.76 16.32
N PRO A 250 19.38 18.53 15.41
CA PRO A 250 20.01 18.87 14.13
C PRO A 250 21.29 19.70 14.26
N THR A 251 21.49 20.39 15.39
CA THR A 251 22.64 21.26 15.62
C THR A 251 23.73 20.59 16.45
N THR A 252 23.35 20.00 17.59
CA THR A 252 24.29 19.38 18.53
C THR A 252 24.62 17.95 18.19
N ARG A 253 23.80 17.29 17.39
CA ARG A 253 23.84 15.86 17.05
C ARG A 253 23.67 14.93 18.26
N GLU A 254 23.26 15.47 19.41
CA GLU A 254 22.95 14.67 20.57
C GLU A 254 21.63 13.91 20.37
N THR A 255 21.57 12.68 20.88
CA THR A 255 20.34 11.87 20.80
C THR A 255 19.26 12.49 21.67
N VAL A 256 18.16 12.91 21.06
CA VAL A 256 16.97 13.47 21.71
C VAL A 256 16.02 12.35 22.15
N GLU A 257 15.81 11.36 21.28
CA GLU A 257 14.94 10.24 21.57
C GLU A 257 15.44 8.98 20.83
N LYS A 258 15.44 7.84 21.52
CA LYS A 258 15.86 6.56 20.93
C LYS A 258 14.70 5.76 20.39
N ASN A 259 15.00 5.00 19.32
CA ASN A 259 14.09 4.00 18.79
C ASN A 259 12.72 4.58 18.43
N ILE A 260 12.70 5.74 17.76
CA ILE A 260 11.47 6.50 17.50
C ILE A 260 10.50 5.76 16.58
N ASN A 261 10.98 4.94 15.66
CA ASN A 261 10.15 4.19 14.70
C ASN A 261 9.54 2.91 15.28
N ARG A 262 9.32 2.88 16.61
CA ARG A 262 8.58 1.80 17.28
C ARG A 262 7.10 1.81 16.88
N SER A 263 6.49 0.62 16.87
CA SER A 263 5.07 0.51 16.55
C SER A 263 4.37 -0.59 17.37
N GLY A 264 3.06 -0.48 17.49
CA GLY A 264 2.20 -1.49 18.07
C GLY A 264 1.02 -1.78 17.14
N THR A 265 0.71 -3.06 16.93
CA THR A 265 -0.44 -3.46 16.11
C THR A 265 -1.30 -4.47 16.87
N LEU A 266 -2.59 -4.19 16.96
CA LEU A 266 -3.61 -5.12 17.45
C LEU A 266 -4.47 -5.58 16.28
N LEU A 267 -4.70 -6.88 16.17
CA LEU A 267 -5.68 -7.49 15.28
C LEU A 267 -6.60 -8.36 16.08
N ALA A 268 -7.91 -8.27 15.83
CA ALA A 268 -8.92 -9.11 16.44
C ALA A 268 -9.98 -9.50 15.41
N ARG A 269 -10.44 -10.74 15.45
CA ARG A 269 -11.51 -11.25 14.58
C ARG A 269 -12.45 -12.16 15.33
N LEU A 270 -13.73 -12.04 15.01
CA LEU A 270 -14.77 -12.99 15.38
C LEU A 270 -15.56 -13.37 14.13
N ALA A 271 -15.76 -14.68 13.94
CA ALA A 271 -16.57 -15.21 12.85
C ALA A 271 -17.39 -16.40 13.33
N ALA A 272 -18.54 -16.58 12.73
CA ALA A 272 -19.38 -17.75 12.98
C ALA A 272 -19.84 -18.35 11.66
N VAL A 273 -20.11 -19.64 11.64
CA VAL A 273 -20.80 -20.32 10.56
C VAL A 273 -22.05 -20.97 11.11
N TRP A 274 -23.18 -20.71 10.47
CA TRP A 274 -24.46 -21.33 10.75
C TRP A 274 -24.98 -22.06 9.51
N GLN A 275 -25.19 -23.35 9.64
CA GLN A 275 -25.69 -24.23 8.60
C GLN A 275 -27.09 -24.72 8.98
N PRO A 276 -28.16 -23.91 8.75
CA PRO A 276 -29.53 -24.29 9.11
C PRO A 276 -30.03 -25.52 8.31
N THR A 277 -29.44 -25.73 7.14
CA THR A 277 -29.65 -26.94 6.31
C THR A 277 -28.30 -27.36 5.72
N ALA A 278 -28.21 -28.58 5.21
CA ALA A 278 -27.00 -29.07 4.54
C ALA A 278 -26.61 -28.26 3.28
N SER A 279 -27.57 -27.50 2.71
CA SER A 279 -27.35 -26.70 1.50
C SER A 279 -27.17 -25.21 1.74
N LEU A 280 -27.43 -24.71 2.95
CA LEU A 280 -27.34 -23.28 3.24
C LEU A 280 -26.34 -22.99 4.36
N SER A 281 -25.40 -22.12 4.09
CA SER A 281 -24.42 -21.61 5.06
C SER A 281 -24.52 -20.09 5.17
N VAL A 282 -24.49 -19.60 6.41
CA VAL A 282 -24.49 -18.18 6.76
C VAL A 282 -23.27 -17.89 7.61
N THR A 283 -22.39 -17.01 7.15
CA THR A 283 -21.12 -16.71 7.81
C THR A 283 -21.00 -15.21 8.10
N PRO A 284 -21.46 -14.72 9.26
CA PRO A 284 -21.16 -13.39 9.75
C PRO A 284 -19.74 -13.35 10.30
N SER A 285 -19.05 -12.22 10.11
CA SER A 285 -17.73 -11.96 10.66
C SER A 285 -17.50 -10.49 10.94
N ILE A 286 -16.56 -10.20 11.84
CA ILE A 286 -16.02 -8.86 12.05
C ILE A 286 -14.52 -8.97 12.26
N LEU A 287 -13.76 -8.15 11.51
CA LEU A 287 -12.33 -7.99 11.66
C LEU A 287 -12.05 -6.57 12.15
N TYR A 288 -11.09 -6.44 13.06
CA TYR A 288 -10.59 -5.17 13.58
C TYR A 288 -9.05 -5.16 13.52
N GLN A 289 -8.46 -4.07 13.04
CA GLN A 289 -7.03 -3.82 13.12
C GLN A 289 -6.77 -2.39 13.59
N ASN A 290 -5.81 -2.22 14.49
CA ASN A 290 -5.33 -0.93 14.95
C ASN A 290 -3.81 -0.93 14.96
N LEU A 291 -3.21 -0.07 14.13
CA LEU A 291 -1.77 0.17 14.04
C LEU A 291 -1.46 1.53 14.65
N LYS A 292 -0.45 1.58 15.52
CA LYS A 292 0.10 2.81 16.08
C LYS A 292 1.60 2.84 15.83
N LYS A 293 2.04 3.62 14.87
CA LYS A 293 3.45 3.98 14.70
C LYS A 293 3.72 5.27 15.45
N HIS A 294 4.82 5.30 16.19
CA HIS A 294 5.23 6.49 16.91
C HIS A 294 5.89 7.52 16.00
N ASP A 295 6.70 7.04 15.04
CA ASP A 295 7.33 7.84 14.00
C ASP A 295 7.50 7.01 12.72
N ASP A 296 7.88 7.64 11.62
CA ASP A 296 8.18 6.93 10.39
C ASP A 296 9.49 6.10 10.49
N SER A 297 9.81 5.36 9.45
CA SER A 297 11.01 4.51 9.40
C SER A 297 12.05 5.06 8.42
N THR A 298 12.18 6.38 8.36
CA THR A 298 13.19 7.06 7.55
C THR A 298 14.40 7.49 8.39
N TYR A 299 15.54 7.52 7.75
CA TYR A 299 16.75 8.08 8.34
C TYR A 299 17.39 9.10 7.41
N TRP A 300 18.16 10.02 7.98
CA TRP A 300 18.90 11.01 7.20
C TRP A 300 20.35 10.58 7.03
N PRO A 301 20.84 10.37 5.81
CA PRO A 301 22.23 9.96 5.56
C PRO A 301 23.26 10.86 6.22
N ALA A 302 23.01 12.18 6.22
CA ALA A 302 23.92 13.16 6.82
C ALA A 302 24.13 13.01 8.35
N TYR A 303 23.21 12.33 9.04
CA TYR A 303 23.24 12.12 10.49
C TYR A 303 23.46 10.66 10.88
N SER A 304 23.60 9.77 9.91
CA SER A 304 23.61 8.32 10.12
C SER A 304 24.96 7.72 9.73
N ASP A 305 25.33 6.61 10.37
CA ASP A 305 26.37 5.70 9.89
C ASP A 305 25.71 4.36 9.53
N ALA A 306 25.07 4.34 8.37
CA ALA A 306 24.36 3.18 7.87
C ALA A 306 25.28 1.95 7.72
N GLY A 307 26.59 2.16 7.41
CA GLY A 307 27.57 1.08 7.31
C GLY A 307 27.83 0.39 8.65
N ALA A 308 27.83 1.14 9.74
CA ALA A 308 27.93 0.61 11.11
C ALA A 308 26.58 0.13 11.68
N GLY A 309 25.47 0.43 11.00
CA GLY A 309 24.11 0.07 11.44
C GLY A 309 23.46 1.08 12.38
N HIS A 310 24.00 2.29 12.45
CA HIS A 310 23.42 3.40 13.22
C HIS A 310 22.61 4.31 12.32
N PHE A 311 21.32 4.41 12.59
CA PHE A 311 20.36 5.17 11.80
C PHE A 311 19.75 6.28 12.64
N ASN A 312 19.86 7.51 12.16
CA ASN A 312 19.37 8.69 12.82
C ASN A 312 18.53 9.54 11.89
N THR A 313 17.57 10.22 12.48
CA THR A 313 16.85 11.33 11.83
C THR A 313 17.01 12.58 12.66
N ALA A 314 17.02 13.74 12.01
CA ALA A 314 17.05 15.03 12.69
C ALA A 314 15.73 15.80 12.50
N THR A 315 14.65 15.09 12.22
CA THR A 315 13.31 15.65 12.07
C THR A 315 12.90 16.42 13.31
N PRO A 316 12.53 17.70 13.23
CA PRO A 316 12.13 18.49 14.38
C PRO A 316 10.87 17.98 15.09
N GLU A 317 9.89 17.48 14.32
CA GLU A 317 8.64 16.89 14.80
C GLU A 317 8.57 15.39 14.56
N LEU A 318 7.69 14.73 15.30
CA LEU A 318 7.33 13.33 15.08
C LEU A 318 6.35 13.22 13.90
N ILE A 319 6.49 12.12 13.17
CA ILE A 319 5.61 11.73 12.05
C ILE A 319 4.83 10.48 12.43
N PRO A 320 3.84 10.58 13.33
CA PRO A 320 3.07 9.44 13.78
C PRO A 320 2.14 8.94 12.68
N ASN A 321 1.81 7.64 12.74
CA ASN A 321 0.75 7.07 11.91
C ASN A 321 -0.13 6.16 12.79
N TYR A 322 -1.37 6.59 13.00
CA TYR A 322 -2.40 5.86 13.73
C TYR A 322 -3.45 5.43 12.72
N ASP A 323 -3.52 4.14 12.43
CA ASP A 323 -4.39 3.57 11.41
C ASP A 323 -5.28 2.48 12.02
N GLU A 324 -6.57 2.72 11.99
CA GLU A 324 -7.58 1.85 12.58
C GLU A 324 -8.66 1.54 11.55
N TYR A 325 -9.00 0.26 11.43
CA TYR A 325 -10.15 -0.14 10.63
C TYR A 325 -10.92 -1.29 11.23
N TYR A 326 -12.20 -1.39 10.87
CA TYR A 326 -13.03 -2.55 11.11
C TYR A 326 -13.85 -2.93 9.88
N LEU A 327 -14.14 -4.22 9.77
CA LEU A 327 -14.79 -4.84 8.62
C LEU A 327 -15.80 -5.88 9.10
N PRO A 328 -17.06 -5.51 9.42
CA PRO A 328 -18.16 -6.46 9.48
C PRO A 328 -18.51 -6.94 8.07
N ALA A 329 -18.71 -8.25 7.94
CA ALA A 329 -19.08 -8.90 6.69
C ALA A 329 -20.07 -10.03 6.94
N LEU A 330 -20.91 -10.30 5.94
CA LEU A 330 -21.87 -11.38 5.92
C LEU A 330 -21.77 -12.12 4.59
N ARG A 331 -21.52 -13.42 4.65
CA ARG A 331 -21.57 -14.31 3.51
C ARG A 331 -22.72 -15.28 3.64
N LEU A 332 -23.50 -15.41 2.59
CA LEU A 332 -24.52 -16.44 2.41
C LEU A 332 -24.09 -17.33 1.25
N GLN A 333 -24.08 -18.62 1.45
CA GLN A 333 -23.80 -19.61 0.41
C GLN A 333 -24.92 -20.64 0.38
N TRP A 334 -25.55 -20.75 -0.79
CA TRP A 334 -26.65 -21.67 -0.99
C TRP A 334 -26.34 -22.66 -2.11
N ASP A 335 -26.16 -23.91 -1.74
CA ASP A 335 -25.92 -25.02 -2.66
C ASP A 335 -27.25 -25.55 -3.23
N LEU A 336 -27.37 -25.52 -4.55
CA LEU A 336 -28.51 -25.99 -5.31
C LEU A 336 -28.19 -27.30 -6.06
N GLY A 337 -27.17 -28.04 -5.61
CA GLY A 337 -26.72 -29.31 -6.17
C GLY A 337 -25.68 -29.14 -7.27
N LYS A 338 -26.04 -28.72 -8.47
CA LYS A 338 -25.09 -28.47 -9.55
C LYS A 338 -24.60 -27.03 -9.63
N THR A 339 -25.27 -26.13 -8.95
CA THR A 339 -24.96 -24.69 -8.92
C THR A 339 -25.05 -24.18 -7.50
N GLN A 340 -24.40 -23.07 -7.22
CA GLN A 340 -24.47 -22.37 -5.94
C GLN A 340 -24.72 -20.88 -6.15
N ILE A 341 -25.42 -20.30 -5.20
CA ILE A 341 -25.58 -18.86 -5.07
C ILE A 341 -24.75 -18.39 -3.88
N ILE A 342 -23.94 -17.35 -4.09
CA ILE A 342 -23.16 -16.72 -3.04
C ILE A 342 -23.58 -15.25 -3.00
N ALA A 343 -23.93 -14.76 -1.81
CA ALA A 343 -24.19 -13.35 -1.57
C ALA A 343 -23.26 -12.85 -0.48
N ASP A 344 -22.46 -11.85 -0.80
CA ASP A 344 -21.55 -11.17 0.09
C ASP A 344 -22.00 -9.74 0.34
N ALA A 345 -21.99 -9.31 1.59
CA ALA A 345 -22.22 -7.92 1.99
C ALA A 345 -21.22 -7.51 3.04
N SER A 346 -20.63 -6.34 2.92
CA SER A 346 -19.61 -5.86 3.85
C SER A 346 -19.62 -4.34 4.00
N TYR A 347 -19.12 -3.89 5.14
CA TYR A 347 -18.87 -2.50 5.45
C TYR A 347 -17.44 -2.34 5.95
N PHE A 348 -16.61 -1.63 5.21
CA PHE A 348 -15.25 -1.31 5.62
C PHE A 348 -15.19 0.13 6.10
N HIS A 349 -14.76 0.33 7.33
CA HIS A 349 -14.52 1.66 7.89
C HIS A 349 -13.08 1.77 8.36
N ARG A 350 -12.41 2.82 7.90
CA ARG A 350 -11.01 3.13 8.28
C ARG A 350 -10.89 4.59 8.68
N LYS A 351 -10.09 4.83 9.70
CA LYS A 351 -9.66 6.15 10.12
C LYS A 351 -8.15 6.13 10.29
N GLN A 352 -7.47 7.05 9.63
CA GLN A 352 -6.03 7.23 9.76
C GLN A 352 -5.73 8.66 10.19
N THR A 353 -4.81 8.82 11.14
CA THR A 353 -4.21 10.09 11.50
C THR A 353 -2.72 9.97 11.29
N THR A 354 -2.17 10.80 10.41
CA THR A 354 -0.74 10.80 10.10
C THR A 354 -0.21 12.22 9.94
N ALA A 355 1.08 12.35 9.68
CA ALA A 355 1.76 13.62 9.45
C ALA A 355 2.87 13.42 8.42
N TYR A 356 3.42 14.51 7.92
CA TYR A 356 4.70 14.55 7.19
C TYR A 356 5.62 15.58 7.83
N GLN A 357 6.82 15.73 7.34
CA GLN A 357 7.81 16.69 7.87
C GLN A 357 7.47 18.13 7.49
N GLY A 358 6.47 18.70 8.16
CA GLY A 358 5.93 20.02 7.84
C GLY A 358 6.95 21.12 8.00
N THR A 359 7.79 21.09 9.03
CA THR A 359 8.88 22.06 9.26
C THR A 359 9.85 22.09 8.09
N VAL A 360 10.31 20.93 7.65
CA VAL A 360 11.24 20.84 6.52
C VAL A 360 10.56 21.19 5.21
N TYR A 361 9.32 20.75 5.03
CA TYR A 361 8.50 21.11 3.86
C TYR A 361 8.37 22.62 3.76
N ASN A 362 7.99 23.29 4.84
CA ASN A 362 7.77 24.74 4.88
C ASN A 362 9.07 25.52 4.65
N LEU A 363 10.15 25.15 5.35
CA LEU A 363 11.46 25.73 5.07
C LEU A 363 11.89 25.53 3.62
N SER A 364 11.71 24.36 3.05
CA SER A 364 12.03 24.08 1.66
C SER A 364 11.19 24.92 0.70
N TYR A 365 9.89 25.05 0.96
CA TYR A 365 8.97 25.85 0.15
C TYR A 365 9.43 27.32 0.07
N TYR A 366 9.78 27.91 1.18
CA TYR A 366 10.22 29.30 1.23
C TYR A 366 11.68 29.53 0.87
N THR A 367 12.55 28.50 0.96
CA THR A 367 13.96 28.61 0.53
C THR A 367 14.15 28.35 -0.95
N ALA A 368 13.35 27.48 -1.53
CA ALA A 368 13.56 26.99 -2.88
C ALA A 368 12.97 27.87 -3.96
N GLY A 369 12.06 28.76 -3.62
CA GLY A 369 11.33 29.67 -4.51
C GLY A 369 11.08 29.15 -5.90
N SER A 370 9.84 29.04 -6.29
CA SER A 370 9.41 28.51 -7.59
C SER A 370 9.99 29.21 -8.83
N THR A 371 10.81 30.24 -8.63
CA THR A 371 11.43 31.02 -9.70
C THR A 371 12.96 31.09 -9.63
N GLY A 372 13.60 30.30 -8.76
CA GLY A 372 15.07 30.29 -8.65
C GLY A 372 15.69 31.60 -8.17
N ALA A 373 14.91 32.60 -7.84
CA ALA A 373 15.39 33.94 -7.53
C ALA A 373 14.86 34.55 -6.24
N TYR A 374 13.84 33.95 -5.61
CA TYR A 374 13.07 34.72 -4.61
C TYR A 374 13.21 34.30 -3.16
N PHE A 375 13.57 33.06 -2.85
CA PHE A 375 13.55 32.62 -1.47
C PHE A 375 14.78 31.84 -1.02
N GLY A 376 15.95 32.36 -1.34
CA GLY A 376 17.17 31.89 -0.72
C GLY A 376 17.20 32.21 0.78
N LEU A 377 16.46 31.48 1.61
CA LEU A 377 16.80 31.40 3.04
C LEU A 377 18.16 30.72 3.25
N ALA A 378 18.64 30.06 2.22
CA ALA A 378 20.04 29.70 2.04
C ALA A 378 20.96 30.88 1.79
N CYS A 379 20.41 32.05 1.55
CA CYS A 379 21.20 33.28 1.52
C CYS A 379 20.94 34.03 2.81
N VAL A 380 21.96 34.49 3.50
CA VAL A 380 21.80 35.50 4.52
C VAL A 380 21.57 36.82 3.77
N PRO A 381 20.32 37.32 3.59
CA PRO A 381 20.10 38.60 2.96
C PRO A 381 20.69 39.67 3.88
N THR A 382 21.60 40.48 3.35
CA THR A 382 21.82 41.73 3.98
C THR A 382 20.69 42.69 3.59
N PRO A 383 20.24 43.60 4.45
CA PRO A 383 19.14 44.54 4.16
C PRO A 383 19.29 45.39 2.88
N ALA A 384 20.43 45.35 2.22
CA ALA A 384 20.72 46.03 0.99
C ALA A 384 20.70 45.15 -0.27
N ALA A 385 20.47 43.86 -0.16
CA ALA A 385 20.62 42.95 -1.29
C ALA A 385 19.51 41.85 -1.29
N VAL A 386 18.26 42.30 -1.31
CA VAL A 386 17.08 41.38 -1.33
C VAL A 386 17.00 40.48 -2.57
N ASN A 387 17.79 40.71 -3.59
CA ASN A 387 17.69 40.01 -4.87
C ASN A 387 18.99 39.34 -5.38
N THR A 388 20.02 39.25 -4.58
CA THR A 388 21.27 38.59 -5.00
C THR A 388 21.84 37.74 -3.90
N CYS A 389 21.54 36.46 -3.96
CA CYS A 389 22.19 35.45 -3.14
C CYS A 389 23.54 35.07 -3.74
N PRO A 390 24.67 35.34 -3.08
CA PRO A 390 25.98 35.02 -3.65
C PRO A 390 26.24 33.50 -3.76
N GLU A 391 25.73 32.70 -2.87
CA GLU A 391 25.77 31.22 -2.97
C GLU A 391 24.65 30.59 -2.11
N PRO A 392 23.92 29.59 -2.63
CA PRO A 392 22.93 28.87 -1.82
C PRO A 392 23.62 27.99 -0.76
N VAL A 393 23.28 28.20 0.51
CA VAL A 393 23.68 27.29 1.60
C VAL A 393 22.66 26.14 1.64
N PRO A 394 23.06 24.88 1.55
CA PRO A 394 22.12 23.78 1.71
C PRO A 394 21.39 23.86 3.05
N LEU A 395 20.07 23.54 3.05
CA LEU A 395 19.28 23.49 4.28
C LEU A 395 19.86 22.47 5.27
N ILE A 396 20.43 21.39 4.71
CA ILE A 396 21.15 20.35 5.45
C ILE A 396 22.46 20.07 4.71
N ASP A 397 23.57 20.13 5.42
CA ASP A 397 24.87 19.71 4.91
C ASP A 397 25.64 18.87 5.93
N GLY A 398 26.91 18.61 5.67
CA GLY A 398 27.77 17.86 6.59
C GLY A 398 27.96 18.53 7.97
N SER A 399 27.61 19.81 8.12
CA SER A 399 27.65 20.52 9.41
C SER A 399 26.32 20.49 10.17
N GLY A 400 25.23 20.08 9.52
CA GLY A 400 23.93 19.95 10.13
C GLY A 400 22.80 20.68 9.39
N MET A 401 21.67 20.87 10.03
CA MET A 401 20.53 21.62 9.51
C MET A 401 20.75 23.12 9.78
N HIS A 402 20.62 23.91 8.72
CA HIS A 402 20.70 25.37 8.79
C HIS A 402 19.30 25.96 9.01
N ILE A 403 18.93 26.14 10.27
CA ILE A 403 17.73 26.91 10.62
C ILE A 403 18.10 28.38 10.57
N PRO A 404 17.37 29.21 9.80
CA PRO A 404 17.63 30.64 9.76
C PRO A 404 17.60 31.27 11.14
N SER A 405 18.58 32.13 11.44
CA SER A 405 18.79 32.69 12.79
C SER A 405 17.58 33.43 13.38
N MET A 406 16.66 33.88 12.52
CA MET A 406 15.44 34.54 12.96
C MET A 406 14.49 33.62 13.74
N PHE A 407 14.53 32.30 13.46
CA PHE A 407 13.70 31.31 14.15
C PHE A 407 14.36 30.75 15.41
N GLY A 408 15.63 31.09 15.66
CA GLY A 408 16.40 30.48 16.75
C GLY A 408 16.59 28.99 16.52
N THR A 409 16.53 28.19 17.57
CA THR A 409 16.68 26.72 17.51
C THR A 409 15.36 25.98 17.58
N SER A 410 14.22 26.69 17.51
CA SER A 410 12.90 26.13 17.85
C SER A 410 11.83 26.35 16.77
N TYR A 411 12.22 26.52 15.51
CA TYR A 411 11.23 26.60 14.44
C TYR A 411 10.53 25.25 14.25
N ALA A 412 9.21 25.28 14.23
CA ALA A 412 8.39 24.10 13.97
C ALA A 412 7.10 24.50 13.23
N ALA A 413 6.84 23.85 12.12
CA ALA A 413 5.61 23.94 11.33
C ALA A 413 4.94 22.56 11.24
N PRO A 414 4.32 22.08 12.33
CA PRO A 414 3.70 20.76 12.37
C PRO A 414 2.49 20.67 11.45
N ASN A 415 2.27 19.49 10.90
CA ASN A 415 1.07 19.20 10.15
C ASN A 415 0.30 18.02 10.72
N VAL A 416 -0.94 17.87 10.26
CA VAL A 416 -1.82 16.74 10.56
C VAL A 416 -2.61 16.41 9.32
N MET A 417 -2.65 15.12 8.99
CA MET A 417 -3.52 14.55 7.98
C MET A 417 -4.51 13.59 8.62
N LEU A 418 -5.80 13.79 8.36
CA LEU A 418 -6.89 12.94 8.80
C LEU A 418 -7.55 12.30 7.59
N ASN A 419 -7.39 11.00 7.43
CA ASN A 419 -7.98 10.23 6.36
C ASN A 419 -9.10 9.34 6.89
N MET A 420 -10.22 9.31 6.18
CA MET A 420 -11.38 8.46 6.48
C MET A 420 -11.81 7.70 5.24
N GLN A 421 -12.23 6.45 5.43
CA GLN A 421 -12.79 5.64 4.36
C GLN A 421 -13.98 4.84 4.88
N GLU A 422 -15.08 4.86 4.12
CA GLU A 422 -16.31 4.13 4.38
C GLU A 422 -16.75 3.46 3.08
N ASN A 423 -16.63 2.13 3.01
CA ASN A 423 -17.03 1.38 1.83
C ASN A 423 -18.16 0.41 2.17
N TYR A 424 -19.28 0.53 1.49
CA TYR A 424 -20.36 -0.45 1.46
C TYR A 424 -20.21 -1.26 0.19
N THR A 425 -20.13 -2.58 0.32
CA THR A 425 -19.92 -3.48 -0.82
C THR A 425 -20.92 -4.61 -0.77
N GLY A 426 -21.47 -4.95 -1.91
CA GLY A 426 -22.34 -6.12 -2.07
C GLY A 426 -22.05 -6.85 -3.38
N GLU A 427 -22.10 -8.16 -3.35
CA GLU A 427 -21.98 -9.04 -4.50
C GLU A 427 -23.01 -10.15 -4.42
N LEU A 428 -23.71 -10.42 -5.52
CA LEU A 428 -24.54 -11.60 -5.70
C LEU A 428 -23.97 -12.40 -6.87
N ARG A 429 -23.52 -13.60 -6.60
CA ARG A 429 -22.87 -14.47 -7.57
C ARG A 429 -23.61 -15.79 -7.69
N TRP A 430 -23.86 -16.23 -8.92
CA TRP A 430 -24.42 -17.54 -9.23
C TRP A 430 -23.46 -18.28 -10.13
N GLN A 431 -23.11 -19.52 -9.77
CA GLN A 431 -22.08 -20.26 -10.47
C GLN A 431 -22.32 -21.77 -10.46
N SER A 432 -21.72 -22.48 -11.42
CA SER A 432 -21.64 -23.94 -11.38
C SER A 432 -20.64 -24.37 -10.29
N ILE A 433 -20.93 -25.45 -9.57
CA ILE A 433 -20.05 -25.97 -8.50
C ILE A 433 -18.84 -26.68 -9.13
N ASP A 434 -19.06 -27.59 -10.05
CA ASP A 434 -18.01 -28.38 -10.68
C ASP A 434 -17.27 -27.58 -11.76
N SER A 435 -16.04 -27.10 -11.41
CA SER A 435 -15.16 -26.40 -12.33
C SER A 435 -14.58 -27.32 -13.42
N SER A 436 -14.55 -28.63 -13.17
CA SER A 436 -14.04 -29.65 -14.12
C SER A 436 -15.09 -30.07 -15.17
N ALA A 437 -16.37 -29.76 -14.94
CA ALA A 437 -17.46 -30.07 -15.86
C ALA A 437 -17.17 -29.53 -17.27
N ARG A 438 -17.70 -30.17 -18.29
CA ARG A 438 -17.56 -29.73 -19.68
C ARG A 438 -18.00 -28.28 -19.90
N LEU A 439 -19.04 -27.86 -19.21
CA LEU A 439 -19.50 -26.48 -19.15
C LEU A 439 -19.47 -26.00 -17.69
N SER A 440 -18.67 -24.98 -17.42
CA SER A 440 -18.65 -24.29 -16.13
C SER A 440 -18.82 -22.78 -16.34
N TRP A 441 -19.49 -22.10 -15.42
CA TRP A 441 -19.83 -20.70 -15.57
C TRP A 441 -19.97 -20.00 -14.22
N THR A 442 -19.73 -18.70 -14.23
CA THR A 442 -19.97 -17.78 -13.12
C THR A 442 -20.62 -16.52 -13.67
N THR A 443 -21.64 -16.03 -13.02
CA THR A 443 -22.22 -14.71 -13.30
C THR A 443 -22.54 -13.99 -12.00
N GLY A 444 -22.52 -12.67 -12.02
CA GLY A 444 -22.81 -11.93 -10.81
C GLY A 444 -23.14 -10.47 -11.05
N VAL A 445 -23.65 -9.86 -10.00
CA VAL A 445 -23.88 -8.42 -9.89
C VAL A 445 -23.09 -7.93 -8.70
N PHE A 446 -22.34 -6.84 -8.90
CA PHE A 446 -21.53 -6.19 -7.89
C PHE A 446 -22.00 -4.74 -7.73
N TRP A 447 -22.04 -4.27 -6.50
CA TRP A 447 -22.24 -2.85 -6.20
C TRP A 447 -21.30 -2.39 -5.08
N GLN A 448 -20.88 -1.14 -5.15
CA GLN A 448 -20.04 -0.48 -4.16
C GLN A 448 -20.43 0.99 -4.03
N LEU A 449 -20.42 1.47 -2.79
CA LEU A 449 -20.42 2.87 -2.47
C LEU A 449 -19.25 3.13 -1.54
N ALA A 450 -18.23 3.82 -2.03
CA ALA A 450 -17.08 4.24 -1.26
C ALA A 450 -17.12 5.75 -1.03
N LYS A 451 -17.02 6.15 0.23
CA LYS A 451 -16.82 7.53 0.63
C LYS A 451 -15.44 7.66 1.24
N GLN A 452 -14.67 8.63 0.80
CA GLN A 452 -13.36 8.92 1.37
C GLN A 452 -13.26 10.40 1.68
N GLY A 453 -12.64 10.71 2.82
CA GLY A 453 -12.29 12.04 3.26
C GLY A 453 -10.80 12.15 3.51
N SER A 454 -10.22 13.27 3.13
CA SER A 454 -8.85 13.63 3.47
C SER A 454 -8.83 15.09 3.92
N LEU A 455 -8.41 15.32 5.14
CA LEU A 455 -8.18 16.63 5.70
C LEU A 455 -6.70 16.79 5.99
N GLU A 456 -6.10 17.81 5.40
CA GLU A 456 -4.71 18.18 5.62
C GLU A 456 -4.63 19.58 6.19
N GLN A 457 -3.81 19.76 7.21
CA GLN A 457 -3.60 21.02 7.89
C GLN A 457 -2.10 21.18 8.19
N LEU A 458 -1.52 22.29 7.71
CA LEU A 458 -0.16 22.70 8.06
C LEU A 458 -0.23 23.96 8.91
N TYR A 459 0.47 23.96 10.01
CA TYR A 459 0.49 25.05 11.00
C TYR A 459 1.87 25.70 11.04
N ASP A 460 1.94 27.02 10.94
CA ASP A 460 3.16 27.76 11.17
C ASP A 460 2.93 28.89 12.18
N PRO A 461 3.21 28.67 13.46
CA PRO A 461 3.07 29.71 14.49
C PRO A 461 4.02 30.89 14.30
N GLN A 462 5.06 30.75 13.48
CA GLN A 462 6.10 31.75 13.25
C GLN A 462 6.02 32.39 11.85
N ILE A 463 4.93 32.15 11.12
CA ILE A 463 4.78 32.61 9.73
C ILE A 463 5.01 34.11 9.57
N ASN A 464 4.56 34.94 10.52
CA ASN A 464 4.77 36.37 10.45
C ASN A 464 6.24 36.81 10.67
N ALA A 465 6.96 36.11 11.53
CA ALA A 465 8.39 36.35 11.69
C ALA A 465 9.13 36.05 10.40
N MET A 466 8.71 34.99 9.70
CA MET A 466 9.25 34.61 8.41
C MET A 466 8.92 35.64 7.34
N TYR A 467 7.68 36.11 7.25
CA TYR A 467 7.29 37.12 6.26
C TYR A 467 7.97 38.46 6.50
N ASN A 468 8.06 38.93 7.76
CA ASN A 468 8.80 40.12 8.11
C ASN A 468 10.28 40.03 7.71
N TYR A 469 10.89 38.87 7.88
CA TYR A 469 12.26 38.65 7.48
C TYR A 469 12.45 38.66 5.97
N LEU A 470 11.58 37.98 5.24
CA LEU A 470 11.68 37.83 3.78
C LEU A 470 11.32 39.10 3.02
N TRP A 471 10.32 39.83 3.48
CA TRP A 471 9.74 40.97 2.76
C TRP A 471 9.69 42.28 3.51
N GLY A 472 10.15 42.32 4.74
CA GLY A 472 10.08 43.52 5.59
C GLY A 472 8.67 43.93 5.99
N SER A 473 7.69 43.00 5.81
CA SER A 473 6.29 43.21 6.15
C SER A 473 5.71 41.92 6.72
N ASP A 474 4.77 42.05 7.66
CA ASP A 474 4.07 40.87 8.14
C ASP A 474 3.13 40.27 7.06
N ALA A 475 2.72 39.02 7.25
CA ALA A 475 1.85 38.32 6.28
C ALA A 475 0.54 39.09 6.06
N ILE A 476 0.00 39.73 7.13
CA ILE A 476 -1.22 40.51 7.06
C ILE A 476 -1.06 41.70 6.11
N SER A 477 0.04 42.46 6.25
CA SER A 477 0.31 43.64 5.43
C SER A 477 0.52 43.32 3.95
N LEU A 478 1.03 42.10 3.64
CA LEU A 478 1.23 41.64 2.27
C LEU A 478 -0.07 41.16 1.61
N TYR A 479 -0.93 40.53 2.38
CA TYR A 479 -2.16 39.95 1.86
C TYR A 479 -3.39 40.86 2.02
N CYS A 480 -3.36 41.80 2.95
CA CYS A 480 -4.41 42.76 3.17
C CYS A 480 -3.90 44.14 2.69
N PRO A 481 -4.36 44.62 1.54
CA PRO A 481 -4.00 45.96 1.10
C PRO A 481 -4.39 46.99 2.14
N PRO A 482 -3.57 48.05 2.37
CA PRO A 482 -3.93 49.11 3.32
C PRO A 482 -5.29 49.69 2.96
N GLY A 483 -6.17 49.77 3.92
CA GLY A 483 -7.45 50.46 3.77
C GLY A 483 -7.28 51.90 3.36
N PRO A 484 -8.35 52.62 3.02
CA PRO A 484 -8.27 54.03 2.73
C PRO A 484 -7.56 54.79 3.89
N PRO A 485 -6.89 55.90 3.64
CA PRO A 485 -6.11 56.64 4.66
C PRO A 485 -6.90 56.84 5.94
N GLY A 486 -6.46 56.23 7.04
CA GLY A 486 -7.10 56.24 8.34
C GLY A 486 -8.13 55.13 8.63
N GLY A 487 -8.34 54.18 7.68
CA GLY A 487 -9.18 53.01 7.89
C GLY A 487 -8.38 51.71 8.18
N PRO A 488 -9.00 50.74 8.80
CA PRO A 488 -8.37 49.43 8.98
C PRO A 488 -8.08 48.76 7.63
N ALA A 489 -7.04 47.94 7.56
CA ALA A 489 -6.78 47.11 6.39
C ALA A 489 -8.01 46.26 6.01
N THR A 490 -8.37 46.28 4.74
CA THR A 490 -9.53 45.51 4.25
C THR A 490 -9.01 44.21 3.69
N CYS A 491 -9.11 43.15 4.46
CA CYS A 491 -8.85 41.80 3.97
C CYS A 491 -10.09 41.29 3.24
N PRO A 492 -9.99 40.90 1.97
CA PRO A 492 -11.05 40.17 1.31
C PRO A 492 -10.97 38.69 1.73
N GLY A 493 -11.82 38.26 2.62
CA GLY A 493 -11.86 36.87 3.10
C GLY A 493 -12.19 36.77 4.58
N PRO A 494 -12.43 35.60 5.13
CA PRO A 494 -12.70 35.50 6.55
C PRO A 494 -11.50 36.04 7.34
N PRO A 495 -11.70 37.08 8.16
CA PRO A 495 -10.60 37.80 8.87
C PRO A 495 -9.91 36.93 9.92
N ASP A 496 -10.33 35.68 10.08
CA ASP A 496 -10.03 34.90 11.27
C ASP A 496 -8.65 34.26 11.24
N PHE A 497 -8.11 33.90 10.07
CA PHE A 497 -6.78 33.29 10.04
C PHE A 497 -5.63 34.31 10.09
N LEU A 498 -5.86 35.53 9.64
CA LEU A 498 -4.87 36.61 9.68
C LEU A 498 -4.75 37.32 11.06
N ASN A 499 -5.74 37.16 11.93
CA ASN A 499 -5.73 37.74 13.26
C ASN A 499 -4.81 37.02 14.26
N SER A 500 -4.14 35.97 13.86
CA SER A 500 -3.34 35.10 14.74
C SER A 500 -1.95 35.63 15.08
N SER A 501 -1.58 36.79 14.63
CA SER A 501 -0.19 37.15 14.35
C SER A 501 0.56 38.01 15.33
N ALA A 502 0.11 38.27 16.49
CA ALA A 502 0.63 39.48 17.12
C ALA A 502 1.56 39.30 18.31
N SER A 503 2.16 38.14 18.62
CA SER A 503 3.17 38.20 19.71
C SER A 503 3.96 36.89 19.92
N PRO A 504 5.24 36.92 20.27
CA PRO A 504 5.98 35.76 20.74
C PRO A 504 5.29 35.13 21.94
N GLY A 505 4.82 33.90 21.80
CA GLY A 505 4.08 33.18 22.84
C GLY A 505 2.60 33.01 22.58
N TYR A 506 2.12 33.34 21.40
CA TYR A 506 0.72 33.22 21.00
C TYR A 506 0.32 31.76 20.74
N SER A 507 -0.69 31.29 21.46
CA SER A 507 -1.39 30.07 21.14
C SER A 507 -2.42 30.37 20.05
N CYS A 508 -2.40 29.65 18.93
CA CYS A 508 -3.38 29.80 17.86
C CYS A 508 -4.80 29.77 18.42
N PRO A 509 -5.61 30.85 18.25
CA PRO A 509 -7.00 30.82 18.66
C PRO A 509 -7.77 29.80 17.80
N THR A 510 -8.85 29.24 18.35
CA THR A 510 -9.78 28.43 17.60
C THR A 510 -10.57 29.34 16.65
N ASN A 511 -10.66 28.96 15.38
CA ASN A 511 -11.51 29.67 14.43
C ASN A 511 -12.98 29.54 14.85
N ALA A 512 -13.68 30.68 15.03
CA ALA A 512 -15.06 30.68 15.48
C ALA A 512 -16.03 30.05 14.45
N ALA A 513 -15.70 30.14 13.15
CA ALA A 513 -16.49 29.56 12.06
C ALA A 513 -16.21 28.07 11.87
N TYR A 514 -14.99 27.63 12.21
CA TYR A 514 -14.54 26.25 12.10
C TYR A 514 -13.73 25.89 13.36
N PRO A 515 -14.39 25.55 14.47
CA PRO A 515 -13.72 25.35 15.76
C PRO A 515 -12.72 24.17 15.78
N ALA A 516 -12.73 23.34 14.75
CA ALA A 516 -11.76 22.26 14.53
C ALA A 516 -10.47 22.72 13.84
N ILE A 517 -10.40 23.98 13.31
CA ILE A 517 -9.26 24.51 12.57
C ILE A 517 -8.60 25.59 13.44
N PRO A 518 -7.38 25.40 13.92
CA PRO A 518 -6.63 26.47 14.55
C PRO A 518 -6.39 27.65 13.60
N ALA A 519 -6.51 28.85 14.07
CA ALA A 519 -6.39 30.07 13.26
C ALA A 519 -5.00 30.33 12.65
N CYS A 520 -3.99 29.51 12.96
CA CYS A 520 -2.64 29.57 12.36
C CYS A 520 -2.38 28.47 11.32
N ALA A 521 -3.41 27.84 10.79
CA ALA A 521 -3.26 26.95 9.65
C ALA A 521 -2.92 27.77 8.41
N ILE A 522 -1.69 27.62 7.92
CA ILE A 522 -1.22 28.29 6.70
C ILE A 522 -1.66 27.55 5.44
N TYR A 523 -1.95 26.27 5.58
CA TYR A 523 -2.52 25.42 4.55
C TYR A 523 -3.64 24.56 5.15
N TYR A 524 -4.78 24.58 4.49
CA TYR A 524 -5.95 23.76 4.81
C TYR A 524 -6.52 23.19 3.53
N ASN A 525 -6.66 21.89 3.47
CA ASN A 525 -7.20 21.19 2.31
C ASN A 525 -8.11 20.07 2.80
N ASN A 526 -9.40 20.15 2.46
CA ASN A 526 -10.39 19.16 2.85
C ASN A 526 -11.11 18.61 1.62
N ASN A 527 -10.86 17.35 1.33
CA ASN A 527 -11.43 16.64 0.21
C ASN A 527 -12.39 15.56 0.69
N THR A 528 -13.55 15.48 0.04
CA THR A 528 -14.47 14.36 0.21
C THR A 528 -14.84 13.81 -1.16
N THR A 529 -14.67 12.51 -1.35
CA THR A 529 -15.06 11.81 -2.57
C THR A 529 -16.12 10.77 -2.32
N PHE A 530 -16.96 10.55 -3.34
CA PHE A 530 -17.87 9.42 -3.43
C PHE A 530 -17.58 8.69 -4.74
N ASP A 531 -17.29 7.41 -4.63
CA ASP A 531 -17.18 6.46 -5.74
C ASP A 531 -18.33 5.48 -5.66
N ARG A 532 -19.20 5.49 -6.67
CA ARG A 532 -20.29 4.52 -6.81
C ARG A 532 -19.98 3.63 -7.99
N GLN A 533 -20.09 2.34 -7.79
CA GLN A 533 -19.94 1.37 -8.86
C GLN A 533 -21.09 0.37 -8.83
N ILE A 534 -21.64 0.08 -9.98
CA ILE A 534 -22.49 -1.09 -10.21
C ILE A 534 -21.94 -1.84 -11.43
N ALA A 535 -21.91 -3.16 -11.37
CA ALA A 535 -21.43 -3.96 -12.47
C ALA A 535 -22.19 -5.27 -12.58
N ILE A 536 -22.35 -5.73 -13.83
CA ILE A 536 -22.75 -7.08 -14.16
C ILE A 536 -21.57 -7.78 -14.84
N TYR A 537 -21.30 -9.00 -14.45
CA TYR A 537 -20.19 -9.78 -15.05
C TYR A 537 -20.56 -11.24 -15.22
N GLY A 538 -19.82 -11.90 -16.09
CA GLY A 538 -19.93 -13.33 -16.27
C GLY A 538 -18.69 -13.92 -16.91
N GLU A 539 -18.43 -15.17 -16.63
CA GLU A 539 -17.39 -15.99 -17.23
C GLU A 539 -17.96 -17.35 -17.58
N LEU A 540 -17.72 -17.80 -18.81
CA LEU A 540 -18.14 -19.06 -19.35
C LEU A 540 -16.95 -19.87 -19.82
N SER A 541 -16.77 -21.08 -19.30
CA SER A 541 -15.72 -22.01 -19.67
C SER A 541 -16.31 -23.26 -20.29
N TYR A 542 -15.85 -23.60 -21.49
CA TYR A 542 -16.30 -24.81 -22.21
C TYR A 542 -15.12 -25.70 -22.62
N ALA A 543 -15.15 -26.94 -22.19
CA ALA A 543 -14.18 -27.96 -22.59
C ALA A 543 -14.61 -28.59 -23.95
N PHE A 544 -13.93 -28.22 -25.01
CA PHE A 544 -14.15 -28.76 -26.34
C PHE A 544 -13.69 -30.21 -26.41
N THR A 545 -12.56 -30.46 -25.75
CA THR A 545 -11.96 -31.79 -25.58
C THR A 545 -11.52 -31.98 -24.13
N GLU A 546 -11.03 -33.12 -23.75
CA GLU A 546 -10.47 -33.38 -22.41
C GLU A 546 -9.22 -32.53 -22.15
N TRP A 547 -8.49 -32.14 -23.19
CA TRP A 547 -7.24 -31.39 -23.11
C TRP A 547 -7.37 -29.91 -23.51
N PHE A 548 -8.51 -29.47 -24.10
CA PHE A 548 -8.68 -28.08 -24.52
C PHE A 548 -9.96 -27.46 -23.96
N ARG A 549 -9.78 -26.37 -23.23
CA ARG A 549 -10.86 -25.56 -22.66
C ARG A 549 -10.70 -24.11 -23.09
N LEU A 550 -11.77 -23.46 -23.49
CA LEU A 550 -11.86 -22.03 -23.76
C LEU A 550 -12.74 -21.37 -22.72
N THR A 551 -12.21 -20.29 -22.12
CA THR A 551 -12.92 -19.43 -21.16
C THR A 551 -13.09 -18.06 -21.77
N VAL A 552 -14.31 -17.52 -21.74
CA VAL A 552 -14.62 -16.16 -22.16
C VAL A 552 -15.35 -15.46 -21.01
N GLY A 553 -14.91 -14.26 -20.68
CA GLY A 553 -15.50 -13.45 -19.64
C GLY A 553 -15.69 -12.01 -20.07
N GLU A 554 -16.68 -11.36 -19.48
CA GLU A 554 -16.94 -9.95 -19.69
C GLU A 554 -17.52 -9.32 -18.41
N ARG A 555 -17.17 -8.07 -18.16
CA ARG A 555 -17.76 -7.25 -17.13
C ARG A 555 -18.10 -5.88 -17.70
N PHE A 556 -19.32 -5.47 -17.49
CA PHE A 556 -19.80 -4.13 -17.77
C PHE A 556 -20.00 -3.39 -16.44
N SER A 557 -19.33 -2.27 -16.30
CA SER A 557 -19.39 -1.45 -15.08
C SER A 557 -19.98 -0.08 -15.42
N HIS A 558 -20.73 0.48 -14.49
CA HIS A 558 -21.08 1.89 -14.45
C HIS A 558 -20.43 2.50 -13.21
N THR A 559 -19.66 3.56 -13.39
CA THR A 559 -18.97 4.29 -12.33
C THR A 559 -19.46 5.73 -12.30
N ASP A 560 -19.68 6.24 -11.08
CA ASP A 560 -20.10 7.62 -10.82
C ASP A 560 -19.21 8.16 -9.70
N PHE A 561 -18.33 9.07 -10.03
CA PHE A 561 -17.42 9.75 -9.12
C PHE A 561 -17.88 11.16 -8.83
N SER A 562 -17.75 11.62 -7.60
CA SER A 562 -17.86 13.02 -7.23
C SER A 562 -16.82 13.41 -6.19
N LEU A 563 -16.30 14.64 -6.33
CA LEU A 563 -15.37 15.29 -5.41
C LEU A 563 -16.01 16.58 -4.91
N THR A 564 -15.91 16.77 -3.60
CA THR A 564 -16.10 18.08 -2.96
C THR A 564 -14.77 18.49 -2.35
N HIS A 565 -14.28 19.63 -2.72
CA HIS A 565 -13.01 20.19 -2.28
C HIS A 565 -13.24 21.54 -1.60
N ASN A 566 -12.62 21.72 -0.43
CA ASN A 566 -12.55 22.97 0.28
C ASN A 566 -11.10 23.27 0.63
N ALA A 567 -10.62 24.44 0.28
CA ALA A 567 -9.26 24.89 0.58
C ALA A 567 -9.31 26.23 1.30
N ASP A 568 -8.34 26.44 2.19
CA ASP A 568 -8.15 27.67 2.93
C ASP A 568 -6.67 27.82 3.36
N GLY A 569 -6.30 28.95 3.86
CA GLY A 569 -4.95 29.23 4.34
C GLY A 569 -4.08 29.98 3.33
N LEU A 570 -3.02 30.56 3.87
CA LEU A 570 -2.13 31.48 3.16
C LEU A 570 -1.46 30.86 1.91
N GLU A 571 -1.09 29.61 2.00
CA GLU A 571 -0.41 28.88 0.91
C GLU A 571 -1.37 28.47 -0.21
N ASN A 572 -2.67 28.46 0.02
CA ASN A 572 -3.66 28.21 -1.02
C ASN A 572 -3.97 29.44 -1.89
N PHE A 573 -3.64 30.66 -1.42
CA PHE A 573 -3.96 31.91 -2.14
C PHE A 573 -2.78 32.50 -2.90
N GLY A 574 -1.53 32.11 -2.57
CA GLY A 574 -0.32 32.56 -3.22
C GLY A 574 0.08 34.03 -2.94
N PRO A 575 1.38 34.34 -2.92
CA PRO A 575 1.90 35.64 -2.46
C PRO A 575 1.69 36.82 -3.42
N TYR A 576 1.21 36.62 -4.65
CA TYR A 576 1.29 37.64 -5.69
C TYR A 576 -0.02 38.00 -6.40
N SER A 577 -1.09 37.33 -6.15
CA SER A 577 -2.38 37.72 -6.72
C SER A 577 -3.12 38.51 -5.65
N GLY A 578 -3.38 39.75 -5.91
CA GLY A 578 -4.38 40.47 -5.14
C GLY A 578 -5.60 39.56 -4.99
N ILE A 579 -5.88 39.15 -3.75
CA ILE A 579 -6.69 38.02 -3.33
C ILE A 579 -7.87 37.80 -4.26
N GLN A 580 -7.75 36.78 -5.14
CA GLN A 580 -8.91 36.23 -5.78
C GLN A 580 -9.34 35.04 -4.91
N GLU A 581 -10.50 35.19 -4.27
CA GLU A 581 -11.11 34.14 -3.46
C GLU A 581 -11.14 32.82 -4.27
N MET A 582 -10.45 31.80 -3.76
CA MET A 582 -10.78 30.45 -4.18
C MET A 582 -12.23 30.19 -3.79
N PRO A 583 -13.04 29.61 -4.67
CA PRO A 583 -14.39 29.24 -4.25
C PRO A 583 -14.24 28.30 -3.04
N ASN A 584 -14.88 28.64 -1.91
CA ASN A 584 -14.81 27.89 -0.67
C ASN A 584 -15.19 26.42 -0.84
N GLU A 585 -15.91 26.07 -1.87
CA GLU A 585 -16.31 24.72 -2.21
C GLU A 585 -16.29 24.52 -3.73
N VAL A 586 -15.47 23.58 -4.20
CA VAL A 586 -15.46 23.14 -5.60
C VAL A 586 -15.98 21.72 -5.70
N ARG A 587 -16.83 21.49 -6.68
CA ARG A 587 -17.39 20.18 -6.97
C ARG A 587 -17.00 19.73 -8.37
N ALA A 588 -16.54 18.49 -8.45
CA ALA A 588 -16.27 17.81 -9.70
C ALA A 588 -17.01 16.47 -9.74
N SER A 589 -17.47 16.07 -10.90
CA SER A 589 -18.09 14.75 -11.05
C SER A 589 -17.81 14.15 -12.42
N GLN A 590 -17.74 12.81 -12.48
CA GLN A 590 -17.50 12.07 -13.70
C GLN A 590 -18.25 10.75 -13.70
N LYS A 591 -18.78 10.37 -14.87
CA LYS A 591 -19.47 9.08 -15.09
C LYS A 591 -18.87 8.37 -16.27
N GLU A 592 -18.63 7.07 -16.11
CA GLU A 592 -18.00 6.24 -17.13
C GLU A 592 -18.66 4.85 -17.17
N ASN A 593 -18.52 4.17 -18.31
CA ASN A 593 -19.04 2.82 -18.53
C ASN A 593 -17.93 1.90 -19.05
N PRO A 594 -16.91 1.60 -18.25
CA PRO A 594 -15.84 0.72 -18.66
C PRO A 594 -16.30 -0.72 -18.82
N ASN A 595 -15.68 -1.44 -19.79
CA ASN A 595 -15.82 -2.87 -19.95
C ASN A 595 -14.47 -3.59 -19.87
N THR A 596 -14.49 -4.83 -19.38
CA THR A 596 -13.27 -5.61 -19.16
C THR A 596 -13.43 -7.05 -19.66
N PRO A 597 -13.18 -7.28 -20.97
CA PRO A 597 -13.18 -8.61 -21.57
C PRO A 597 -11.98 -9.44 -21.11
N LYS A 598 -12.19 -10.76 -21.10
CA LYS A 598 -11.18 -11.79 -20.84
C LYS A 598 -11.40 -12.99 -21.75
N VAL A 599 -10.31 -13.52 -22.28
CA VAL A 599 -10.32 -14.78 -23.05
C VAL A 599 -9.14 -15.62 -22.60
N VAL A 600 -9.38 -16.88 -22.27
CA VAL A 600 -8.32 -17.82 -21.87
C VAL A 600 -8.48 -19.13 -22.62
N ALA A 601 -7.43 -19.56 -23.34
CA ALA A 601 -7.30 -20.87 -23.93
C ALA A 601 -6.39 -21.72 -23.05
N SER A 602 -6.91 -22.82 -22.52
CA SER A 602 -6.20 -23.73 -21.61
C SER A 602 -5.99 -25.09 -22.29
N PHE A 603 -4.80 -25.62 -22.19
CA PHE A 603 -4.37 -26.88 -22.74
C PHE A 603 -3.87 -27.79 -21.63
N GLN A 604 -4.73 -28.64 -21.07
CA GLN A 604 -4.40 -29.62 -20.05
C GLN A 604 -3.93 -30.89 -20.75
N VAL A 605 -2.63 -31.00 -20.98
CA VAL A 605 -2.05 -32.13 -21.73
C VAL A 605 -2.22 -33.44 -20.94
N ASP A 606 -2.05 -33.37 -19.64
CA ASP A 606 -2.28 -34.41 -18.66
C ASP A 606 -2.60 -33.79 -17.29
N PRO A 607 -2.96 -34.53 -16.24
CA PRO A 607 -3.30 -33.96 -14.91
C PRO A 607 -2.22 -33.08 -14.27
N LYS A 608 -0.95 -33.23 -14.68
CA LYS A 608 0.22 -32.56 -14.14
C LYS A 608 0.75 -31.41 -15.02
N ASN A 609 0.24 -31.25 -16.25
CA ASN A 609 0.81 -30.34 -17.23
C ASN A 609 -0.28 -29.49 -17.90
N LEU A 610 -0.27 -28.21 -17.54
CA LEU A 610 -1.15 -27.17 -18.06
C LEU A 610 -0.33 -26.14 -18.86
N PHE A 611 -0.77 -25.82 -20.06
CA PHE A 611 -0.35 -24.66 -20.83
C PHE A 611 -1.53 -23.73 -21.06
N TYR A 612 -1.30 -22.41 -21.13
CA TYR A 612 -2.38 -21.47 -21.39
C TYR A 612 -1.92 -20.27 -22.20
N ALA A 613 -2.88 -19.64 -22.87
CA ALA A 613 -2.75 -18.34 -23.47
C ALA A 613 -3.95 -17.49 -23.05
N SER A 614 -3.73 -16.25 -22.69
CA SER A 614 -4.80 -15.37 -22.20
C SER A 614 -4.70 -13.96 -22.72
N TYR A 615 -5.87 -13.34 -22.86
CA TYR A 615 -6.07 -11.92 -23.00
C TYR A 615 -6.97 -11.45 -21.87
N ALA A 616 -6.59 -10.36 -21.20
CA ALA A 616 -7.40 -9.75 -20.15
C ALA A 616 -7.22 -8.24 -20.14
N LYS A 617 -8.31 -7.51 -19.83
CA LYS A 617 -8.32 -6.07 -19.67
C LYS A 617 -8.60 -5.71 -18.20
N GLY A 618 -7.88 -4.71 -17.68
CA GLY A 618 -8.14 -4.05 -16.40
C GLY A 618 -8.40 -2.58 -16.61
N PHE A 619 -8.97 -1.92 -15.62
CA PHE A 619 -9.15 -0.48 -15.60
C PHE A 619 -9.10 0.04 -14.16
N ARG A 620 -8.76 1.31 -14.01
CA ARG A 620 -9.01 2.04 -12.76
C ARG A 620 -9.93 3.22 -13.04
N VAL A 621 -10.75 3.58 -12.06
CA VAL A 621 -11.76 4.63 -12.20
C VAL A 621 -11.09 5.99 -12.39
N GLY A 622 -11.72 6.85 -13.18
CA GLY A 622 -11.39 8.27 -13.29
C GLY A 622 -11.62 9.01 -11.98
N GLY A 623 -11.25 10.26 -11.90
CA GLY A 623 -11.35 11.04 -10.67
C GLY A 623 -11.44 12.54 -10.89
N GLY A 624 -11.16 13.31 -9.85
CA GLY A 624 -11.18 14.77 -9.88
C GLY A 624 -9.96 15.39 -9.25
N ASN A 625 -9.66 16.59 -9.67
CA ASN A 625 -8.61 17.44 -9.15
C ASN A 625 -9.18 18.52 -8.24
N ALA A 626 -8.44 18.87 -7.21
CA ALA A 626 -8.57 20.16 -6.57
C ALA A 626 -8.28 21.27 -7.61
N PRO A 627 -9.04 22.36 -7.62
CA PRO A 627 -8.72 23.48 -8.49
C PRO A 627 -7.38 24.09 -8.09
N LEU A 628 -6.59 24.49 -9.07
CA LEU A 628 -5.39 25.24 -8.81
C LEU A 628 -5.70 26.73 -8.66
N PRO A 629 -4.96 27.44 -7.79
CA PRO A 629 -5.14 28.87 -7.58
C PRO A 629 -5.00 29.69 -8.86
N PRO A 630 -5.67 30.84 -8.99
CA PRO A 630 -5.63 31.67 -10.18
C PRO A 630 -4.24 32.16 -10.59
N TYR A 631 -3.33 32.32 -9.62
CA TYR A 631 -1.95 32.71 -9.91
C TYR A 631 -1.17 31.64 -10.71
N CYS A 632 -1.63 30.39 -10.70
CA CYS A 632 -1.11 29.32 -11.54
C CYS A 632 -1.44 29.51 -13.03
N GLY A 633 -2.38 30.41 -13.38
CA GLY A 633 -2.87 30.58 -14.75
C GLY A 633 -1.79 30.77 -15.81
N PRO A 634 -0.81 31.68 -15.63
CA PRO A 634 0.30 31.86 -16.58
C PRO A 634 1.14 30.58 -16.76
N ASP A 635 1.48 29.90 -15.68
CA ASP A 635 2.29 28.67 -15.70
C ASP A 635 1.52 27.50 -16.31
N LEU A 636 0.22 27.38 -16.00
CA LEU A 636 -0.67 26.42 -16.63
C LEU A 636 -0.78 26.65 -18.14
N ALA A 637 -0.92 27.92 -18.57
CA ALA A 637 -0.97 28.25 -19.98
C ALA A 637 0.34 27.88 -20.69
N ALA A 638 1.49 28.14 -20.05
CA ALA A 638 2.81 27.74 -20.55
C ALA A 638 2.98 26.23 -20.60
N ALA A 639 2.37 25.50 -19.64
CA ALA A 639 2.32 24.05 -19.62
C ALA A 639 1.28 23.43 -20.57
N GLY A 640 0.60 24.22 -21.42
CA GLY A 640 -0.38 23.72 -22.38
C GLY A 640 -1.83 23.66 -21.87
N TYR A 641 -2.12 24.27 -20.73
CA TYR A 641 -3.44 24.33 -20.10
C TYR A 641 -3.96 25.77 -19.99
N PRO A 642 -4.22 26.47 -21.12
CA PRO A 642 -4.59 27.90 -21.12
C PRO A 642 -5.98 28.16 -20.49
N ASN A 643 -6.79 27.12 -20.32
CA ASN A 643 -8.10 27.19 -19.67
C ASN A 643 -8.08 26.70 -18.22
N GLY A 644 -6.90 26.55 -17.60
CA GLY A 644 -6.73 25.99 -16.27
C GLY A 644 -6.59 24.45 -16.27
N ALA A 645 -6.24 23.90 -15.12
CA ALA A 645 -6.16 22.45 -14.94
C ALA A 645 -7.55 21.80 -15.07
N PRO A 646 -7.65 20.58 -15.65
CA PRO A 646 -8.93 19.88 -15.75
C PRO A 646 -9.44 19.52 -14.35
N LEU A 647 -10.71 19.76 -14.08
CA LEU A 647 -11.34 19.37 -12.81
C LEU A 647 -11.56 17.86 -12.67
N THR A 648 -11.52 17.12 -13.79
CA THR A 648 -11.69 15.67 -13.81
C THR A 648 -10.73 15.01 -14.78
N TYR A 649 -10.35 13.77 -14.49
CA TYR A 649 -9.59 12.90 -15.39
C TYR A 649 -10.30 11.56 -15.55
N ARG A 650 -10.07 10.90 -16.68
CA ARG A 650 -10.79 9.68 -17.09
C ARG A 650 -10.15 8.42 -16.53
N SER A 651 -10.87 7.31 -16.64
CA SER A 651 -10.32 5.97 -16.45
C SER A 651 -9.14 5.72 -17.40
N ASP A 652 -8.12 5.05 -16.88
CA ASP A 652 -7.09 4.41 -17.70
C ASP A 652 -7.31 2.90 -17.76
N SER A 653 -6.58 2.20 -18.62
CA SER A 653 -6.79 0.76 -18.78
C SER A 653 -5.54 0.03 -19.24
N THR A 654 -5.41 -1.21 -18.78
CA THR A 654 -4.38 -2.14 -19.18
C THR A 654 -4.95 -3.28 -20.02
N GLN A 655 -4.19 -3.73 -21.02
CA GLN A 655 -4.48 -4.89 -21.87
C GLN A 655 -3.29 -5.84 -21.78
N ASN A 656 -3.50 -7.05 -21.28
CA ASN A 656 -2.47 -8.06 -21.11
C ASN A 656 -2.65 -9.20 -22.10
N TYR A 657 -1.55 -9.57 -22.73
CA TYR A 657 -1.40 -10.79 -23.52
C TYR A 657 -0.39 -11.68 -22.82
N GLU A 658 -0.79 -12.86 -22.42
CA GLU A 658 0.04 -13.75 -21.61
C GLU A 658 -0.01 -15.17 -22.16
N ILE A 659 1.15 -15.83 -22.14
CA ILE A 659 1.28 -17.26 -22.28
C ILE A 659 1.99 -17.83 -21.06
N GLY A 660 1.57 -18.98 -20.59
CA GLY A 660 2.20 -19.58 -19.43
C GLY A 660 2.01 -21.09 -19.37
N SER A 661 2.72 -21.69 -18.42
CA SER A 661 2.59 -23.11 -18.14
C SER A 661 2.71 -23.40 -16.64
N LYS A 662 2.10 -24.51 -16.22
CA LYS A 662 2.22 -25.07 -14.89
C LYS A 662 2.45 -26.56 -15.04
N ASN A 663 3.59 -27.03 -14.58
CA ASN A 663 4.04 -28.39 -14.83
C ASN A 663 4.54 -29.01 -13.54
N THR A 664 4.16 -30.27 -13.28
CA THR A 664 4.70 -31.10 -12.23
C THR A 664 5.49 -32.25 -12.86
N ILE A 665 6.80 -32.20 -12.69
CA ILE A 665 7.73 -33.19 -13.27
C ILE A 665 8.03 -34.22 -12.18
N GLY A 666 7.64 -35.45 -12.47
CA GLY A 666 7.64 -36.52 -11.47
C GLY A 666 6.65 -36.21 -10.33
N GLU A 667 7.08 -36.34 -9.09
CA GLU A 667 6.32 -36.01 -7.88
C GLU A 667 6.96 -34.89 -7.06
N ASN A 668 8.16 -34.48 -7.48
CA ASN A 668 9.08 -33.73 -6.67
C ASN A 668 9.36 -32.30 -7.19
N LEU A 669 9.07 -32.00 -8.45
CA LEU A 669 9.39 -30.72 -9.04
C LEU A 669 8.14 -30.10 -9.68
N ARG A 670 7.72 -28.94 -9.13
CA ARG A 670 6.67 -28.08 -9.69
C ARG A 670 7.31 -26.86 -10.30
N ILE A 671 6.92 -26.50 -11.52
CA ILE A 671 7.38 -25.30 -12.23
C ILE A 671 6.16 -24.54 -12.76
N ALA A 672 6.10 -23.25 -12.50
CA ALA A 672 5.14 -22.35 -13.10
C ALA A 672 5.88 -21.22 -13.82
N THR A 673 5.53 -20.97 -15.08
CA THR A 673 6.13 -19.92 -15.89
C THR A 673 5.06 -19.06 -16.54
N SER A 674 5.34 -17.77 -16.75
CA SER A 674 4.54 -16.91 -17.60
C SER A 674 5.43 -15.92 -18.35
N LEU A 675 5.02 -15.60 -19.58
CA LEU A 675 5.54 -14.48 -20.38
C LEU A 675 4.37 -13.56 -20.69
N TYR A 676 4.57 -12.28 -20.54
CA TYR A 676 3.50 -11.30 -20.67
C TYR A 676 3.93 -10.05 -21.43
N TYR A 677 2.91 -9.42 -22.06
CA TYR A 677 3.00 -8.13 -22.71
C TYR A 677 1.76 -7.31 -22.32
N ILE A 678 1.96 -6.23 -21.58
CA ILE A 678 0.90 -5.36 -21.08
C ILE A 678 1.01 -4.02 -21.78
N LYS A 679 -0.09 -3.57 -22.38
CA LYS A 679 -0.24 -2.22 -22.89
C LYS A 679 -1.09 -1.42 -21.92
N TRP A 680 -0.56 -0.28 -21.45
CA TRP A 680 -1.24 0.64 -20.55
C TRP A 680 -1.59 1.92 -21.29
N ASN A 681 -2.85 2.30 -21.32
CA ASN A 681 -3.40 3.40 -22.11
C ASN A 681 -4.02 4.46 -21.22
N ASP A 682 -3.92 5.72 -21.66
CA ASP A 682 -4.52 6.90 -21.02
C ASP A 682 -4.13 7.05 -19.54
N ILE A 683 -2.87 6.83 -19.24
CA ILE A 683 -2.35 6.69 -17.87
C ILE A 683 -2.66 7.95 -17.04
N GLN A 684 -3.27 7.76 -15.87
CA GLN A 684 -3.45 8.84 -14.89
C GLN A 684 -2.10 9.20 -14.27
N GLN A 685 -1.67 10.43 -14.43
CA GLN A 685 -0.38 10.92 -13.94
C GLN A 685 -0.52 12.27 -13.26
N ASN A 686 0.25 12.47 -12.19
CA ASN A 686 0.43 13.78 -11.60
C ASN A 686 1.35 14.64 -12.50
N LEU A 687 0.87 15.83 -12.81
CA LEU A 687 1.60 16.87 -13.49
C LEU A 687 1.95 17.95 -12.50
N TYR A 688 3.23 18.22 -12.38
CA TYR A 688 3.73 19.36 -11.62
C TYR A 688 3.78 20.59 -12.50
N VAL A 689 3.18 21.69 -12.04
CA VAL A 689 3.20 22.98 -12.74
C VAL A 689 4.39 23.78 -12.22
N ALA A 690 5.45 23.82 -13.01
CA ALA A 690 6.65 24.60 -12.69
C ALA A 690 6.35 26.11 -12.67
N GLY A 691 7.27 26.92 -12.18
CA GLY A 691 7.15 28.35 -12.09
C GLY A 691 6.59 28.84 -10.74
N ALA A 692 5.84 29.93 -10.73
CA ALA A 692 5.25 30.50 -9.52
C ALA A 692 4.15 29.63 -8.93
N CYS A 693 3.55 28.72 -9.73
CA CYS A 693 2.48 27.84 -9.30
C CYS A 693 2.96 26.80 -8.26
N GLY A 694 3.98 26.02 -8.56
CA GLY A 694 4.55 25.04 -7.65
C GLY A 694 3.62 23.91 -7.20
N LEU A 695 2.44 23.76 -7.82
CA LEU A 695 1.40 22.78 -7.46
C LEU A 695 1.26 21.70 -8.54
N GLN A 696 0.46 20.67 -8.23
CA GLN A 696 0.25 19.53 -9.12
C GLN A 696 -1.24 19.22 -9.32
N PHE A 697 -1.54 18.59 -10.43
CA PHE A 697 -2.86 18.05 -10.75
C PHE A 697 -2.71 16.74 -11.55
N THR A 698 -3.77 15.95 -11.63
CA THR A 698 -3.80 14.71 -12.39
C THR A 698 -4.44 14.90 -13.76
N ASP A 699 -3.83 14.33 -14.80
CA ASP A 699 -4.46 14.20 -16.13
C ASP A 699 -4.13 12.84 -16.76
N ASN A 700 -4.83 12.49 -17.83
CA ASN A 700 -4.58 11.28 -18.60
C ASN A 700 -3.53 11.52 -19.65
N LEU A 701 -2.37 10.96 -19.47
CA LEU A 701 -1.21 11.24 -20.30
C LEU A 701 -0.52 9.97 -20.80
N GLY A 702 -0.57 9.79 -22.11
CA GLY A 702 0.24 8.84 -22.84
C GLY A 702 -0.08 7.36 -22.61
N THR A 703 0.86 6.54 -23.06
CA THR A 703 0.80 5.09 -22.99
C THR A 703 2.13 4.53 -22.51
N ALA A 704 2.07 3.37 -21.86
CA ALA A 704 3.25 2.59 -21.50
C ALA A 704 3.10 1.13 -21.92
N VAL A 705 4.23 0.47 -22.03
CA VAL A 705 4.30 -0.97 -22.29
C VAL A 705 5.14 -1.61 -21.20
N ALA A 706 4.60 -2.67 -20.59
CA ALA A 706 5.33 -3.55 -19.71
C ALA A 706 5.40 -4.94 -20.33
N TRP A 707 6.59 -5.53 -20.38
CA TRP A 707 6.78 -6.89 -20.83
C TRP A 707 7.80 -7.61 -19.97
N GLY A 708 7.69 -8.93 -19.90
CA GLY A 708 8.58 -9.70 -19.05
C GLY A 708 8.18 -11.14 -18.91
N GLY A 709 8.74 -11.78 -17.91
CA GLY A 709 8.44 -13.17 -17.58
C GLY A 709 8.67 -13.47 -16.11
N ASP A 710 7.89 -14.40 -15.60
CA ASP A 710 7.95 -14.91 -14.23
C ASP A 710 8.24 -16.41 -14.26
N LEU A 711 9.04 -16.89 -13.33
CA LEU A 711 9.27 -18.30 -13.10
C LEU A 711 9.22 -18.59 -11.61
N GLN A 712 8.48 -19.62 -11.23
CA GLN A 712 8.45 -20.18 -9.88
C GLN A 712 8.72 -21.67 -9.96
N ALA A 713 9.53 -22.19 -9.06
CA ALA A 713 9.83 -23.61 -8.98
C ALA A 713 9.91 -24.05 -7.51
N GLU A 714 9.34 -25.22 -7.24
CA GLU A 714 9.42 -25.90 -5.96
C GLU A 714 9.98 -27.30 -6.19
N LEU A 715 11.02 -27.64 -5.45
CA LEU A 715 11.67 -28.94 -5.53
C LEU A 715 11.71 -29.61 -4.15
N ALA A 716 11.15 -30.81 -4.04
CA ALA A 716 11.29 -31.69 -2.88
C ALA A 716 12.22 -32.85 -3.25
N LEU A 717 13.41 -32.92 -2.64
CA LEU A 717 14.42 -33.92 -2.93
C LEU A 717 14.94 -34.55 -1.64
N GLY A 718 14.42 -35.70 -1.26
CA GLY A 718 14.74 -36.36 -0.01
C GLY A 718 14.41 -35.47 1.19
N GLN A 719 15.43 -34.99 1.90
CA GLN A 719 15.30 -34.10 3.05
C GLN A 719 15.34 -32.60 2.68
N TRP A 720 15.54 -32.29 1.39
CA TRP A 720 15.61 -30.92 0.90
C TRP A 720 14.27 -30.45 0.32
N ARG A 721 13.85 -29.26 0.69
CA ARG A 721 12.83 -28.46 0.01
C ARG A 721 13.49 -27.18 -0.48
N ILE A 722 13.39 -26.91 -1.77
CA ILE A 722 13.96 -25.73 -2.41
C ILE A 722 12.83 -24.96 -3.10
N ASP A 723 12.70 -23.69 -2.76
CA ASP A 723 11.76 -22.76 -3.36
C ASP A 723 12.58 -21.75 -4.18
N PHE A 724 12.23 -21.57 -5.45
CA PHE A 724 12.85 -20.59 -6.33
C PHE A 724 11.80 -19.76 -7.02
N ALA A 725 11.97 -18.44 -7.01
CA ALA A 725 11.12 -17.52 -7.74
C ALA A 725 11.97 -16.42 -8.38
N THR A 726 11.71 -16.11 -9.64
CA THR A 726 12.39 -15.01 -10.34
C THR A 726 11.45 -14.33 -11.30
N GLY A 727 11.65 -13.05 -11.53
CA GLY A 727 10.90 -12.24 -12.47
C GLY A 727 11.75 -11.20 -13.15
N TYR A 728 11.48 -10.98 -14.42
CA TYR A 728 12.00 -9.88 -15.20
C TYR A 728 10.84 -9.01 -15.69
N THR A 729 10.92 -7.71 -15.46
CA THR A 729 9.92 -6.72 -15.90
C THR A 729 10.61 -5.53 -16.54
N SER A 730 10.26 -5.23 -17.77
CA SER A 730 10.63 -3.99 -18.44
C SER A 730 9.36 -3.16 -18.68
N ALA A 731 9.18 -2.10 -17.92
CA ALA A 731 8.04 -1.19 -18.09
C ALA A 731 8.56 0.17 -18.54
N ARG A 732 8.01 0.69 -19.65
CA ARG A 732 8.46 1.96 -20.25
C ARG A 732 7.32 2.71 -20.90
N PHE A 733 7.39 4.02 -20.85
CA PHE A 733 6.54 4.86 -21.68
C PHE A 733 6.84 4.65 -23.16
N THR A 734 5.84 4.76 -24.02
CA THR A 734 5.93 4.60 -25.47
C THR A 734 5.80 5.95 -26.19
N LYS A 735 5.96 5.95 -27.49
CA LYS A 735 5.76 7.15 -28.32
C LYS A 735 4.38 7.78 -28.09
N ASN A 736 4.29 9.10 -28.10
CA ASN A 736 3.11 9.90 -27.76
C ASN A 736 2.69 9.82 -26.28
N SER A 737 3.61 9.45 -25.43
CA SER A 737 3.45 9.54 -23.98
C SER A 737 3.92 10.91 -23.49
N PRO A 738 3.61 11.31 -22.27
CA PRO A 738 4.27 12.44 -21.61
C PRO A 738 5.79 12.31 -21.64
N ALA A 739 6.27 11.06 -21.74
CA ALA A 739 7.66 10.75 -21.94
C ALA A 739 8.26 11.36 -23.20
N ASP A 740 7.53 11.52 -24.27
CA ASP A 740 7.99 12.24 -25.45
C ASP A 740 8.06 13.75 -25.24
N CYS A 741 7.51 14.23 -24.15
CA CYS A 741 7.35 15.65 -23.85
C CYS A 741 8.40 16.20 -22.88
N ALA A 742 9.14 15.36 -22.22
CA ALA A 742 9.99 15.78 -21.17
C ALA A 742 11.27 16.39 -21.70
N PRO A 743 12.04 16.77 -22.07
CA PRO A 743 13.07 17.77 -21.69
C PRO A 743 12.97 19.09 -22.43
N TYR A 744 11.83 19.46 -22.91
CA TYR A 744 11.70 20.58 -23.83
C TYR A 744 11.32 21.90 -23.14
N LEU A 745 11.91 22.13 -21.98
CA LEU A 745 11.79 23.42 -21.29
C LEU A 745 12.70 24.51 -21.86
N THR A 746 13.53 24.20 -22.87
CA THR A 746 14.26 25.21 -23.61
C THR A 746 13.83 25.23 -25.10
N PRO A 747 13.51 26.39 -25.66
CA PRO A 747 13.00 26.52 -27.05
C PRO A 747 13.87 25.92 -28.14
N ASP A 748 15.11 25.61 -27.86
CA ASP A 748 16.14 25.28 -28.87
C ASP A 748 16.37 23.75 -29.06
N THR A 749 15.71 22.88 -28.32
CA THR A 749 16.01 21.43 -28.35
C THR A 749 14.85 20.53 -28.74
N THR A 750 13.71 21.06 -29.15
CA THR A 750 12.60 20.25 -29.66
C THR A 750 12.96 19.66 -31.02
N PRO A 751 12.99 18.31 -31.16
CA PRO A 751 12.94 17.73 -32.51
C PRO A 751 11.62 18.19 -33.14
N ALA A 752 11.72 18.94 -34.23
CA ALA A 752 10.56 19.42 -34.94
C ALA A 752 9.61 18.26 -35.25
N GLY A 753 8.39 18.25 -34.70
CA GLY A 753 7.31 17.45 -35.15
C GLY A 753 6.59 16.52 -34.19
N ILE A 754 6.85 16.51 -32.88
CA ILE A 754 6.09 15.69 -31.95
C ILE A 754 5.35 16.59 -30.94
N PRO A 755 4.09 16.96 -31.19
CA PRO A 755 3.31 17.66 -30.19
C PRO A 755 2.86 16.70 -29.12
N CYS A 756 3.29 16.92 -27.91
CA CYS A 756 2.69 16.34 -26.74
C CYS A 756 1.32 16.98 -26.52
N LYS A 757 0.32 16.17 -26.29
CA LYS A 757 -1.05 16.64 -26.13
C LYS A 757 -1.63 16.13 -24.82
N ALA A 758 -2.21 17.04 -24.06
CA ALA A 758 -3.09 16.73 -22.96
C ALA A 758 -4.36 16.00 -23.43
N SER A 759 -5.13 15.45 -22.50
CA SER A 759 -6.43 14.83 -22.78
C SER A 759 -7.42 15.78 -23.48
N ASN A 760 -7.29 17.08 -23.27
CA ASN A 760 -8.05 18.13 -23.94
C ASN A 760 -7.54 18.48 -25.37
N GLY A 761 -6.47 17.81 -25.83
CA GLY A 761 -5.85 18.04 -27.14
C GLY A 761 -4.80 19.15 -27.20
N ASN A 762 -4.54 19.87 -26.10
CA ASN A 762 -3.54 20.93 -26.04
C ASN A 762 -2.12 20.38 -25.98
N ALA A 763 -1.16 21.13 -26.52
CA ALA A 763 0.26 20.80 -26.40
C ALA A 763 0.71 20.96 -24.94
N ILE A 764 1.46 19.97 -24.44
CA ILE A 764 2.03 19.99 -23.08
C ILE A 764 3.55 20.22 -23.23
N SER A 765 4.09 21.12 -22.44
CA SER A 765 5.54 21.21 -22.25
C SER A 765 5.99 20.30 -21.11
N GLY A 766 6.61 19.24 -21.47
CA GLY A 766 7.50 18.38 -20.74
C GLY A 766 7.15 17.79 -19.41
N GLN A 767 7.16 16.45 -19.28
CA GLN A 767 7.61 15.79 -18.05
C GLN A 767 8.00 14.32 -18.15
N ALA A 768 8.23 13.66 -19.23
CA ALA A 768 8.80 12.31 -19.20
C ALA A 768 9.46 11.91 -20.54
N ALA A 769 10.64 11.34 -20.57
CA ALA A 769 11.33 10.89 -21.78
C ALA A 769 11.01 9.41 -22.12
N ILE A 770 11.18 9.04 -23.39
CA ILE A 770 10.82 7.73 -23.99
C ILE A 770 11.40 6.52 -23.24
N ASP A 771 12.52 6.67 -22.58
CA ASP A 771 13.19 5.58 -21.86
C ASP A 771 12.87 5.53 -20.36
N TYR A 772 11.96 6.35 -19.88
CA TYR A 772 11.61 6.39 -18.46
C TYR A 772 10.59 5.32 -18.08
N ALA A 773 10.80 4.73 -16.92
CA ALA A 773 9.88 3.73 -16.38
C ALA A 773 8.72 4.41 -15.63
N PRO A 774 7.48 3.95 -15.80
CA PRO A 774 6.42 4.30 -14.89
C PRO A 774 6.67 3.59 -13.54
N GLY A 775 7.06 4.35 -12.54
CA GLY A 775 7.33 3.85 -11.18
C GLY A 775 8.74 3.28 -10.96
N THR A 776 8.96 2.77 -9.75
CA THR A 776 10.28 2.35 -9.23
C THR A 776 10.48 0.83 -9.22
N THR A 777 9.74 0.07 -10.02
CA THR A 777 9.78 -1.41 -10.02
C THR A 777 11.17 -1.92 -10.43
N PRO A 778 11.83 -2.75 -9.60
CA PRO A 778 13.08 -3.38 -9.99
C PRO A 778 12.90 -4.25 -11.24
N PRO A 779 13.79 -4.16 -12.25
CA PRO A 779 13.63 -4.91 -13.49
C PRO A 779 13.82 -6.41 -13.31
N PHE A 780 14.60 -6.84 -12.32
CA PHE A 780 14.90 -8.22 -12.08
C PHE A 780 14.87 -8.52 -10.58
N THR A 781 14.13 -9.57 -10.21
CA THR A 781 13.99 -10.05 -8.84
C THR A 781 14.26 -11.53 -8.75
N VAL A 782 14.87 -11.96 -7.65
CA VAL A 782 15.09 -13.37 -7.33
C VAL A 782 14.76 -13.62 -5.87
N ALA A 783 14.09 -14.73 -5.59
CA ALA A 783 13.96 -15.31 -4.26
C ALA A 783 14.35 -16.78 -4.32
N LEU A 784 15.23 -17.19 -3.41
CA LEU A 784 15.69 -18.57 -3.27
C LEU A 784 15.59 -18.97 -1.80
N GLY A 785 14.81 -20.00 -1.51
CA GLY A 785 14.71 -20.62 -0.21
C GLY A 785 15.22 -22.06 -0.27
N ALA A 786 15.94 -22.50 0.74
CA ALA A 786 16.37 -23.88 0.88
C ALA A 786 16.17 -24.33 2.32
N GLU A 787 15.46 -25.42 2.51
CA GLU A 787 15.22 -26.07 3.79
C GLU A 787 15.75 -27.49 3.78
N TYR A 788 16.44 -27.85 4.85
CA TYR A 788 16.90 -29.20 5.12
C TYR A 788 16.24 -29.73 6.38
N SER A 789 15.48 -30.82 6.24
CA SER A 789 14.81 -31.50 7.37
C SER A 789 15.68 -32.66 7.85
N PHE A 790 15.83 -32.80 9.18
CA PHE A 790 16.65 -33.83 9.81
C PHE A 790 16.07 -34.18 11.18
N ARG A 791 16.63 -35.24 11.79
CA ARG A 791 16.27 -35.58 13.19
C ARG A 791 17.40 -35.18 14.13
N LEU A 792 17.05 -34.56 15.22
CA LEU A 792 17.95 -34.18 16.29
C LEU A 792 17.36 -34.58 17.64
N ALA A 793 18.08 -35.41 18.41
CA ALA A 793 17.61 -35.87 19.73
C ALA A 793 16.16 -36.41 19.71
N GLU A 794 15.88 -37.30 18.73
CA GLU A 794 14.57 -37.94 18.50
C GLU A 794 13.43 -37.02 18.04
N HIS A 795 13.69 -35.72 17.92
CA HIS A 795 12.74 -34.73 17.40
C HIS A 795 13.04 -34.42 15.94
N ASP A 796 12.02 -34.12 15.22
CA ASP A 796 12.11 -33.60 13.86
C ASP A 796 12.60 -32.15 13.93
N ALA A 797 13.56 -31.81 13.09
CA ALA A 797 14.20 -30.52 13.05
C ALA A 797 14.39 -30.03 11.61
N PHE A 798 14.58 -28.75 11.44
CA PHE A 798 14.85 -28.15 10.15
C PHE A 798 15.88 -27.02 10.27
N ALA A 799 16.58 -26.76 9.18
CA ALA A 799 17.37 -25.57 8.95
C ALA A 799 17.00 -24.98 7.60
N ARG A 800 16.67 -23.70 7.56
CA ARG A 800 16.24 -22.97 6.38
C ARG A 800 17.06 -21.72 6.18
N ALA A 801 17.39 -21.42 4.92
CA ALA A 801 17.96 -20.16 4.48
C ALA A 801 17.13 -19.61 3.33
N ASP A 802 16.79 -18.32 3.40
CA ASP A 802 16.09 -17.59 2.34
C ASP A 802 16.96 -16.40 1.92
N TRP A 803 17.15 -16.25 0.62
CA TRP A 803 17.86 -15.15 0.01
C TRP A 803 16.99 -14.49 -1.03
N THR A 804 16.85 -13.15 -0.93
CA THR A 804 16.13 -12.35 -1.93
C THR A 804 17.05 -11.29 -2.50
N TYR A 805 16.87 -11.01 -3.80
CA TYR A 805 17.65 -10.04 -4.55
C TYR A 805 16.74 -9.21 -5.44
N GLN A 806 16.98 -7.90 -5.46
CA GLN A 806 16.35 -6.95 -6.37
C GLN A 806 17.44 -6.19 -7.11
N ALA A 807 17.38 -6.17 -8.43
CA ALA A 807 18.36 -5.49 -9.25
C ALA A 807 18.18 -3.97 -9.19
N ARG A 808 19.27 -3.26 -9.39
CA ARG A 808 19.22 -1.82 -9.67
C ARG A 808 18.33 -1.56 -10.87
N ASN A 809 17.47 -0.55 -10.80
CA ASN A 809 16.75 -0.06 -11.96
C ASN A 809 17.70 0.77 -12.84
N PRO A 810 18.04 0.32 -14.05
CA PRO A 810 18.94 1.06 -14.94
C PRO A 810 18.24 2.22 -15.67
N TRP A 811 16.91 2.25 -15.64
CA TRP A 811 16.12 3.28 -16.32
C TRP A 811 15.95 4.47 -15.41
N LEU A 812 16.37 5.63 -15.91
CA LEU A 812 16.31 6.88 -15.16
C LEU A 812 14.87 7.42 -15.19
N SER A 813 14.48 8.12 -14.14
CA SER A 813 13.36 9.08 -14.21
C SER A 813 13.86 10.39 -14.85
N TYR A 814 12.94 11.25 -15.22
CA TYR A 814 13.28 12.57 -15.76
C TYR A 814 14.11 13.43 -14.79
N LEU A 815 13.90 13.26 -13.48
CA LEU A 815 14.67 13.96 -12.45
C LEU A 815 16.09 13.39 -12.28
N GLN A 816 16.31 12.15 -12.68
CA GLN A 816 17.59 11.44 -12.52
C GLN A 816 18.49 11.55 -13.75
N ASP A 817 17.99 12.06 -14.88
CA ASP A 817 18.74 12.12 -16.13
C ASP A 817 19.55 13.42 -16.23
N PRO A 818 20.88 13.40 -16.09
CA PRO A 818 21.72 14.59 -16.17
C PRO A 818 21.72 15.23 -17.58
N ARG A 819 21.26 14.50 -18.61
CA ARG A 819 21.10 15.07 -19.96
C ARG A 819 19.95 16.06 -20.04
N ASN A 820 19.03 16.00 -19.06
CA ASN A 820 17.88 16.88 -18.96
C ASN A 820 18.14 18.00 -17.96
N ALA A 821 18.93 19.00 -18.37
CA ALA A 821 19.35 20.09 -17.50
C ALA A 821 18.18 20.89 -16.88
N ALA A 822 17.00 20.84 -17.49
CA ALA A 822 15.83 21.61 -17.03
C ALA A 822 15.12 20.97 -15.81
N THR A 823 15.20 19.64 -15.67
CA THR A 823 14.51 18.92 -14.61
C THR A 823 15.45 18.07 -13.75
N TYR A 824 16.72 17.96 -14.18
CA TYR A 824 17.71 17.16 -13.44
C TYR A 824 17.87 17.68 -12.02
N ASN A 825 17.67 16.78 -11.07
CA ASN A 825 17.96 17.03 -9.67
C ASN A 825 19.15 16.14 -9.25
N PRO A 826 20.31 16.73 -8.92
CA PRO A 826 21.51 15.97 -8.57
C PRO A 826 21.37 15.12 -7.29
N PHE A 827 20.36 15.39 -6.47
CA PHE A 827 20.03 14.58 -5.28
C PHE A 827 19.20 13.37 -5.59
N THR A 828 18.64 13.25 -6.82
CA THR A 828 17.96 12.04 -7.25
C THR A 828 18.95 11.02 -7.79
N TYR A 829 18.85 9.80 -7.32
CA TYR A 829 19.71 8.72 -7.79
C TYR A 829 18.90 7.44 -8.05
N THR A 830 19.46 6.56 -8.87
CA THR A 830 18.84 5.25 -9.09
C THR A 830 19.04 4.38 -7.87
N LEU A 831 17.96 3.77 -7.38
CA LEU A 831 18.04 2.84 -6.25
C LEU A 831 19.07 1.74 -6.54
N PRO A 832 19.97 1.44 -5.60
CA PRO A 832 20.97 0.38 -5.77
C PRO A 832 20.31 -0.99 -5.81
N SER A 833 21.04 -2.01 -6.26
CA SER A 833 20.62 -3.38 -6.04
C SER A 833 20.61 -3.71 -4.56
N THR A 834 19.62 -4.47 -4.13
CA THR A 834 19.46 -4.89 -2.74
C THR A 834 19.47 -6.40 -2.62
N SER A 835 19.98 -6.92 -1.51
CA SER A 835 19.84 -8.31 -1.14
C SER A 835 19.52 -8.45 0.34
N PHE A 836 18.74 -9.45 0.67
CA PHE A 836 18.31 -9.74 2.03
C PHE A 836 18.40 -11.24 2.29
N THR A 837 18.97 -11.64 3.41
CA THR A 837 19.12 -13.05 3.77
C THR A 837 18.57 -13.29 5.16
N THR A 838 17.73 -14.32 5.27
CA THR A 838 17.22 -14.84 6.54
C THR A 838 17.69 -16.26 6.74
N VAL A 839 18.08 -16.61 7.95
CA VAL A 839 18.31 -17.99 8.34
C VAL A 839 17.46 -18.35 9.54
N ARG A 840 16.96 -19.58 9.54
CA ARG A 840 16.09 -20.11 10.58
C ARG A 840 16.43 -21.56 10.87
N ALA A 841 16.45 -21.95 12.12
CA ALA A 841 16.57 -23.35 12.51
C ALA A 841 15.61 -23.66 13.65
N GLY A 842 14.92 -24.79 13.59
CA GLY A 842 13.88 -25.13 14.54
C GLY A 842 13.69 -26.61 14.72
N MET A 843 12.89 -26.94 15.74
CA MET A 843 12.53 -28.31 16.11
C MET A 843 11.02 -28.38 16.37
N TYR A 844 10.47 -29.56 16.14
CA TYR A 844 9.07 -29.89 16.42
C TYR A 844 8.95 -30.72 17.70
N PHE A 845 8.12 -30.25 18.61
CA PHE A 845 7.78 -30.92 19.87
C PHE A 845 6.26 -31.21 19.87
N GLY A 846 5.89 -32.33 19.28
CA GLY A 846 4.48 -32.59 18.97
C GLY A 846 3.93 -31.54 18.00
N GLU A 847 2.90 -30.83 18.40
CA GLU A 847 2.27 -29.76 17.60
C GLU A 847 2.97 -28.39 17.72
N TRP A 848 4.02 -28.29 18.52
CA TRP A 848 4.82 -27.07 18.65
C TRP A 848 5.98 -27.07 17.69
N GLN A 849 6.17 -25.94 17.01
CA GLN A 849 7.39 -25.63 16.27
C GLN A 849 8.08 -24.47 17.00
N ILE A 850 9.30 -24.71 17.48
CA ILE A 850 10.13 -23.68 18.10
C ILE A 850 11.34 -23.44 17.21
N SER A 851 11.60 -22.18 16.83
CA SER A 851 12.72 -21.85 15.99
C SER A 851 13.49 -20.60 16.43
N LEU A 852 14.76 -20.60 16.19
CA LEU A 852 15.65 -19.45 16.25
C LEU A 852 15.81 -18.89 14.83
N PHE A 853 15.90 -17.58 14.71
CA PHE A 853 16.10 -16.94 13.42
C PHE A 853 17.04 -15.74 13.49
N VAL A 854 17.62 -15.43 12.34
CA VAL A 854 18.35 -14.18 12.09
C VAL A 854 17.85 -13.61 10.78
N ASP A 855 17.18 -12.48 10.85
CA ASP A 855 16.78 -11.70 9.69
C ASP A 855 17.90 -10.69 9.36
N ASN A 856 18.06 -10.37 8.07
CA ASN A 856 19.15 -9.53 7.58
C ASN A 856 20.54 -10.00 8.05
N LEU A 857 20.83 -11.26 7.84
CA LEU A 857 22.03 -11.95 8.33
C LEU A 857 23.33 -11.18 8.06
N PHE A 858 23.45 -10.57 6.88
CA PHE A 858 24.63 -9.84 6.45
C PHE A 858 24.59 -8.35 6.78
N GLY A 859 23.54 -7.87 7.48
CA GLY A 859 23.42 -6.47 7.88
C GLY A 859 23.31 -5.51 6.69
N SER A 860 22.55 -5.89 5.64
CA SER A 860 22.33 -5.03 4.48
C SER A 860 21.66 -3.72 4.92
N ALA A 861 22.36 -2.62 4.71
CA ALA A 861 21.89 -1.24 4.95
C ALA A 861 21.66 -0.47 3.63
N ARG A 862 21.40 -1.23 2.53
CA ARG A 862 21.14 -0.62 1.22
C ARG A 862 19.85 0.15 1.23
N VAL A 863 19.87 1.30 0.58
CA VAL A 863 18.67 2.11 0.38
C VAL A 863 17.67 1.32 -0.46
N THR A 864 16.48 1.13 0.08
CA THR A 864 15.37 0.44 -0.60
C THR A 864 14.42 1.40 -1.27
N ASN A 865 14.33 2.61 -0.75
CA ASN A 865 13.60 3.74 -1.29
C ASN A 865 14.12 5.03 -0.66
N TYR A 866 13.76 6.18 -1.23
CA TYR A 866 14.05 7.48 -0.66
C TYR A 866 12.93 8.48 -0.97
N ALA A 867 12.79 9.48 -0.11
CA ALA A 867 11.94 10.64 -0.35
C ALA A 867 12.78 11.91 -0.25
N LEU A 868 12.59 12.80 -1.21
CA LEU A 868 13.18 14.14 -1.17
C LEU A 868 12.16 15.11 -0.57
N GLY A 869 12.62 16.04 0.25
CA GLY A 869 11.77 16.91 1.06
C GLY A 869 10.84 17.85 0.31
N GLN A 870 10.92 17.92 -1.04
CA GLN A 870 10.00 18.75 -1.83
C GLN A 870 9.71 18.18 -3.23
N PRO A 871 8.43 18.03 -3.62
CA PRO A 871 8.06 17.92 -5.02
C PRO A 871 8.30 19.27 -5.71
N GLY A 872 8.96 19.28 -6.86
CA GLY A 872 8.90 20.42 -7.70
C GLY A 872 10.20 21.10 -8.13
N GLY A 873 11.27 20.36 -8.28
CA GLY A 873 12.41 20.84 -9.09
C GLY A 873 13.34 21.83 -8.42
N ALA A 874 13.12 22.22 -7.20
CA ALA A 874 14.16 22.89 -6.43
C ALA A 874 15.13 21.83 -5.89
N PRO A 875 16.45 22.08 -5.91
CA PRO A 875 17.40 21.20 -5.28
C PRO A 875 17.14 21.16 -3.78
N THR A 876 16.32 20.24 -3.36
CA THR A 876 16.11 19.98 -1.93
C THR A 876 17.28 19.18 -1.42
N VAL A 877 17.79 19.61 -0.31
CA VAL A 877 18.99 19.08 0.31
C VAL A 877 18.65 18.02 1.35
N GLN A 878 17.37 17.81 1.61
CA GLN A 878 16.94 16.79 2.54
C GLN A 878 16.62 15.49 1.81
N GLU A 879 17.34 14.46 2.16
CA GLU A 879 17.15 13.10 1.72
C GLU A 879 16.71 12.26 2.92
N ASN A 880 15.56 11.62 2.79
CA ASN A 880 15.02 10.66 3.72
C ASN A 880 15.14 9.28 3.10
N ASP A 881 16.02 8.47 3.63
CA ASP A 881 16.25 7.13 3.14
C ASP A 881 15.47 6.08 3.90
N TYR A 882 14.99 5.08 3.16
CA TYR A 882 14.45 3.84 3.68
C TYR A 882 15.47 2.72 3.50
N THR A 883 15.57 1.84 4.46
CA THR A 883 16.42 0.64 4.38
C THR A 883 15.74 -0.55 5.04
N TYR A 884 16.35 -1.72 4.90
CA TYR A 884 15.92 -2.89 5.66
C TYR A 884 16.15 -2.69 7.16
N ARG A 885 15.26 -3.30 7.96
CA ARG A 885 15.50 -3.41 9.40
C ARG A 885 16.88 -4.01 9.62
N PRO A 886 17.71 -3.48 10.53
CA PRO A 886 19.02 -4.03 10.82
C PRO A 886 18.95 -5.49 11.27
N ARG A 887 20.07 -6.16 11.35
CA ARG A 887 20.14 -7.56 11.76
C ARG A 887 19.32 -7.80 13.02
N THR A 888 18.38 -8.75 12.93
CA THR A 888 17.42 -9.04 13.99
C THR A 888 17.51 -10.51 14.35
N PHE A 889 17.74 -10.79 15.63
CA PHE A 889 17.79 -12.12 16.20
C PHE A 889 16.51 -12.39 16.96
N GLY A 890 15.97 -13.60 16.84
CA GLY A 890 14.75 -13.91 17.57
C GLY A 890 14.50 -15.39 17.75
N ILE A 891 13.55 -15.64 18.62
CA ILE A 891 12.95 -16.94 18.86
C ILE A 891 11.46 -16.82 18.60
N ASN A 892 10.90 -17.76 17.86
CA ASN A 892 9.46 -17.87 17.73
C ASN A 892 8.97 -19.27 18.11
N ALA A 893 7.72 -19.35 18.52
CA ALA A 893 7.02 -20.60 18.78
C ALA A 893 5.65 -20.55 18.13
N ASN A 894 5.37 -21.53 17.29
CA ASN A 894 4.09 -21.72 16.61
C ASN A 894 3.47 -23.03 17.10
N TRP A 895 2.16 -23.03 17.27
CA TRP A 895 1.40 -24.21 17.65
C TRP A 895 0.14 -24.31 16.80
N HIS A 896 -0.02 -25.47 16.16
CA HIS A 896 -1.14 -25.75 15.28
C HIS A 896 -1.83 -27.05 15.68
N VAL A 897 -3.14 -27.03 15.81
CA VAL A 897 -3.97 -28.22 16.06
C VAL A 897 -5.21 -28.16 15.18
N GLY A 898 -5.55 -29.29 14.54
CA GLY A 898 -6.76 -29.42 13.70
C GLY A 898 -6.50 -29.13 12.22
N SER A 899 -7.55 -29.14 11.41
CA SER A 899 -7.50 -28.93 9.95
C SER A 899 -7.13 -27.48 9.62
N GLY A 900 -5.84 -27.20 9.46
CA GLY A 900 -5.28 -25.90 9.14
C GLY A 900 -3.78 -25.97 8.83
N ARG A 901 -3.26 -27.17 8.61
CA ARG A 901 -1.88 -27.38 8.12
C ARG A 901 -1.82 -27.27 6.62
#